data_4ed42e92fcc31a23a8e9cac9c968332e
#
_entry.id   4ed42e92fcc31a23a8e9cac9c968332e
#
_cell.length_a   1.000
_cell.length_b   1.000
_cell.length_c   1.000
_cell.angle_alpha   90.00
_cell.angle_beta   90.00
_cell.angle_gamma   90.00
#
_symmetry.space_group_name_H-M   'P 1'
#
loop_
_entity.id
_entity.type
_entity.pdbx_description
1 polymer ?
#
loop_
_entity_poly.entity_id
_entity_poly.type
_entity_poly.pdbx_seq_one_letter_code
_entity_poly.pdbx_strand_id
1 'polypeptide(L)'
;MIEPLWYVDVPRRQLEPVIAAALDVLGPGATRQGNHLRLCREGLDLRLSGWGLQQSVYLKAWLWQGSPTQAKALLARLQAELEQRFPYALAPLAPLEGGADVFEALAGAYPHTVEAFRQLPQGRADLERLWWWEARWRGQAGQTAEPPAVVTKISGPMPQVPGGGPPWDVVVLGGALGMVQAAALAQAGQKVVVVERLEAGKMHREWNISRSELAVLVNTGLFSAAEVESLILREYRDGFHKFFDGNNPADCCAPVLHTPTVLNIAIDSQALLLACQAKLKATGGGVIDCTDFLQASVHDDGVVLDLQDRQGGQRRQLQGRLVLDAMGTASSVAWQLHGGQPFDSVCPTVGMVLEGIPPEIWDPNLGDVLFGHGDVSRQRQLIWELFPGKGDELTFYLFHYHRITTADPGSLLELYEDFFQILGEYKPIEGLSLRWKKPTFGYIPGYFHTRSGSRRVGFERILAIGDAASLQSPLIFTGFGTLVRNLPRLTTLIDQALRLGQLDGASLNQVRASQANVTVTWLFSRGMMVPPGRRIAPQAINAMLNVFFGVLATGDPAKADAFMKDRAGWLAFTSMALVAAWRTPKMLLWILDLAGPVDLARWLVSYLEFSLLSLRSLVLAGWLPQLELALRPRLEARWPALALALNALAFDITDGIGRPRWQSLAPLANPGPVA
;
A
#
# COMPACT_ATOMS: atom_id res chain seq x y z
N MET A 1 -5.74 -5.70 38.51
CA MET A 1 -6.60 -6.40 37.54
C MET A 1 -6.01 -7.79 37.30
N ILE A 2 -6.80 -8.87 37.38
CA ILE A 2 -6.29 -10.24 37.13
C ILE A 2 -6.03 -10.33 35.63
N GLU A 3 -4.81 -10.66 35.21
CA GLU A 3 -4.50 -10.86 33.82
C GLU A 3 -5.22 -12.11 33.25
N PRO A 4 -5.76 -12.04 32.03
CA PRO A 4 -6.38 -13.17 31.41
C PRO A 4 -5.33 -14.26 31.13
N LEU A 5 -5.70 -15.49 31.40
CA LEU A 5 -4.87 -16.66 31.13
C LEU A 5 -4.86 -17.03 29.63
N TRP A 6 -5.94 -16.69 28.93
CA TRP A 6 -6.18 -17.07 27.54
C TRP A 6 -7.13 -16.08 26.88
N TYR A 7 -6.88 -15.78 25.59
CA TYR A 7 -7.69 -14.90 24.77
C TYR A 7 -7.56 -15.34 23.31
N VAL A 8 -8.72 -15.61 22.67
CA VAL A 8 -8.78 -16.06 21.26
C VAL A 8 -9.93 -15.42 20.53
N ASP A 9 -9.83 -15.40 19.20
CA ASP A 9 -10.92 -15.14 18.27
C ASP A 9 -11.41 -16.43 17.62
N VAL A 10 -12.71 -16.50 17.40
CA VAL A 10 -13.39 -17.56 16.64
C VAL A 10 -14.04 -16.91 15.43
N PRO A 11 -13.78 -17.38 14.19
CA PRO A 11 -14.23 -16.73 12.97
C PRO A 11 -15.74 -16.89 12.72
N ARG A 12 -16.52 -16.38 13.63
CA ARG A 12 -18.00 -16.42 13.64
C ARG A 12 -18.54 -15.13 14.27
N ARG A 13 -19.42 -14.43 13.57
CA ARG A 13 -20.04 -13.21 14.11
C ARG A 13 -21.07 -13.50 15.20
N GLN A 14 -21.77 -14.60 15.08
CA GLN A 14 -22.84 -14.99 16.01
C GLN A 14 -22.25 -15.60 17.28
N LEU A 15 -22.54 -14.98 18.42
CA LEU A 15 -22.02 -15.38 19.74
C LEU A 15 -22.60 -16.71 20.22
N GLU A 16 -23.91 -16.93 20.03
CA GLU A 16 -24.64 -18.05 20.60
C GLU A 16 -24.10 -19.44 20.23
N PRO A 17 -23.81 -19.75 18.94
CA PRO A 17 -23.23 -21.04 18.58
C PRO A 17 -21.86 -21.29 19.21
N VAL A 18 -21.05 -20.23 19.38
CA VAL A 18 -19.70 -20.35 19.95
C VAL A 18 -19.77 -20.60 21.46
N ILE A 19 -20.65 -19.89 22.18
CA ILE A 19 -20.88 -20.12 23.62
C ILE A 19 -21.42 -21.52 23.88
N ALA A 20 -22.38 -21.98 23.06
CA ALA A 20 -22.92 -23.33 23.18
C ALA A 20 -21.84 -24.41 22.95
N ALA A 21 -21.00 -24.25 21.93
CA ALA A 21 -19.88 -25.14 21.66
C ALA A 21 -18.85 -25.13 22.81
N ALA A 22 -18.53 -23.94 23.32
CA ALA A 22 -17.60 -23.82 24.44
C ALA A 22 -18.14 -24.51 25.72
N LEU A 23 -19.42 -24.36 26.00
CA LEU A 23 -20.08 -25.04 27.12
C LEU A 23 -20.03 -26.55 27.00
N ASP A 24 -20.30 -27.08 25.80
CA ASP A 24 -20.24 -28.51 25.48
C ASP A 24 -18.82 -29.09 25.72
N VAL A 25 -17.78 -28.39 25.26
CA VAL A 25 -16.38 -28.80 25.44
C VAL A 25 -15.93 -28.76 26.90
N LEU A 26 -16.37 -27.74 27.64
CA LEU A 26 -16.06 -27.61 29.07
C LEU A 26 -16.70 -28.72 29.88
N GLY A 27 -17.88 -29.23 29.46
CA GLY A 27 -18.54 -30.41 29.97
C GLY A 27 -19.12 -30.24 31.37
N PRO A 28 -19.30 -31.39 32.12
CA PRO A 28 -19.91 -31.36 33.42
C PRO A 28 -19.20 -30.46 34.42
N GLY A 29 -19.99 -29.67 35.17
CA GLY A 29 -19.49 -28.64 36.09
C GLY A 29 -19.35 -27.27 35.47
N ALA A 30 -19.55 -27.11 34.17
CA ALA A 30 -19.64 -25.81 33.51
C ALA A 30 -21.09 -25.26 33.65
N THR A 31 -21.17 -23.97 33.97
CA THR A 31 -22.44 -23.24 34.05
C THR A 31 -22.37 -21.99 33.19
N ARG A 32 -23.52 -21.52 32.71
CA ARG A 32 -23.66 -20.36 31.89
C ARG A 32 -24.51 -19.28 32.55
N GLN A 33 -24.08 -18.04 32.49
CA GLN A 33 -24.85 -16.86 32.86
C GLN A 33 -24.69 -15.78 31.77
N GLY A 34 -25.65 -15.69 30.86
CA GLY A 34 -25.55 -14.81 29.69
C GLY A 34 -24.35 -15.19 28.82
N ASN A 35 -23.43 -14.25 28.63
CA ASN A 35 -22.19 -14.42 27.83
C ASN A 35 -21.00 -14.95 28.64
N HIS A 36 -21.23 -15.30 29.90
CA HIS A 36 -20.20 -15.79 30.80
C HIS A 36 -20.37 -17.29 31.05
N LEU A 37 -19.24 -17.99 31.06
CA LEU A 37 -19.14 -19.40 31.41
C LEU A 37 -18.28 -19.53 32.67
N ARG A 38 -18.64 -20.45 33.56
CA ARG A 38 -17.85 -20.81 34.73
C ARG A 38 -17.73 -22.31 34.82
N LEU A 39 -16.50 -22.81 34.89
CA LEU A 39 -16.22 -24.18 35.20
C LEU A 39 -15.68 -24.32 36.63
N CYS A 40 -16.41 -25.04 37.47
CA CYS A 40 -15.99 -25.31 38.84
C CYS A 40 -15.96 -26.85 39.04
N ARG A 41 -14.74 -27.41 38.99
CA ARG A 41 -14.53 -28.86 39.10
C ARG A 41 -13.14 -29.20 39.62
N GLU A 42 -13.05 -30.18 40.53
CA GLU A 42 -11.76 -30.74 41.01
C GLU A 42 -10.73 -29.67 41.47
N GLY A 43 -11.21 -28.65 42.17
CA GLY A 43 -10.33 -27.56 42.64
C GLY A 43 -9.97 -26.52 41.57
N LEU A 44 -10.49 -26.62 40.34
CA LEU A 44 -10.34 -25.64 39.28
C LEU A 44 -11.57 -24.70 39.25
N ASP A 45 -11.41 -23.39 39.38
CA ASP A 45 -12.41 -22.35 39.08
C ASP A 45 -11.91 -21.53 37.90
N LEU A 46 -12.42 -21.82 36.70
CA LEU A 46 -12.11 -21.15 35.45
C LEU A 46 -13.33 -20.34 34.99
N ARG A 47 -13.14 -19.08 34.65
CA ARG A 47 -14.21 -18.18 34.18
C ARG A 47 -13.87 -17.69 32.78
N LEU A 48 -14.86 -17.75 31.89
CA LEU A 48 -14.75 -17.26 30.52
C LEU A 48 -15.81 -16.20 30.27
N SER A 49 -15.48 -15.25 29.39
CA SER A 49 -16.40 -14.25 28.87
C SER A 49 -16.30 -14.24 27.36
N GLY A 50 -17.46 -14.14 26.69
CA GLY A 50 -17.53 -14.07 25.25
C GLY A 50 -18.26 -12.82 24.76
N TRP A 51 -17.81 -12.26 23.63
CA TRP A 51 -18.51 -11.16 22.94
C TRP A 51 -18.23 -11.22 21.45
N GLY A 52 -19.17 -10.69 20.65
CA GLY A 52 -18.99 -10.51 19.21
C GLY A 52 -18.48 -9.10 18.91
N LEU A 53 -17.52 -8.97 18.00
CA LEU A 53 -17.06 -7.72 17.42
C LEU A 53 -16.45 -8.02 16.05
N GLN A 54 -16.61 -7.11 15.10
CA GLN A 54 -16.17 -7.33 13.72
C GLN A 54 -16.76 -8.64 13.16
N GLN A 55 -15.93 -9.55 12.69
CA GLN A 55 -16.33 -10.83 12.12
C GLN A 55 -16.02 -12.01 13.02
N SER A 56 -15.69 -11.77 14.28
CA SER A 56 -15.29 -12.80 15.24
C SER A 56 -16.08 -12.72 16.53
N VAL A 57 -16.20 -13.87 17.15
CA VAL A 57 -16.52 -14.01 18.58
C VAL A 57 -15.21 -14.14 19.33
N TYR A 58 -15.02 -13.31 20.31
CA TYR A 58 -13.86 -13.35 21.19
C TYR A 58 -14.21 -14.08 22.49
N LEU A 59 -13.31 -14.95 22.93
CA LEU A 59 -13.40 -15.62 24.23
C LEU A 59 -12.16 -15.31 25.07
N LYS A 60 -12.40 -14.84 26.30
CA LYS A 60 -11.37 -14.49 27.26
C LYS A 60 -11.54 -15.31 28.53
N ALA A 61 -10.46 -15.91 29.06
CA ALA A 61 -10.54 -16.78 30.23
C ALA A 61 -9.60 -16.32 31.34
N TRP A 62 -10.08 -16.45 32.59
CA TRP A 62 -9.35 -16.15 33.81
C TRP A 62 -9.37 -17.36 34.73
N LEU A 63 -8.24 -17.66 35.33
CA LEU A 63 -8.12 -18.66 36.38
C LEU A 63 -8.33 -18.00 37.75
N TRP A 64 -9.37 -18.41 38.44
CA TRP A 64 -9.70 -17.92 39.77
C TRP A 64 -9.07 -18.79 40.85
N GLN A 65 -9.04 -20.12 40.64
CA GLN A 65 -8.45 -21.12 41.54
C GLN A 65 -7.98 -22.32 40.74
N GLY A 66 -6.92 -22.97 41.19
CA GLY A 66 -6.41 -24.23 40.63
C GLY A 66 -5.07 -24.10 39.89
N SER A 67 -4.70 -25.14 39.19
CA SER A 67 -3.44 -25.24 38.46
C SER A 67 -3.47 -24.49 37.12
N PRO A 68 -2.57 -23.53 36.85
CA PRO A 68 -2.44 -22.90 35.56
C PRO A 68 -2.16 -23.88 34.42
N THR A 69 -1.40 -24.94 34.68
CA THR A 69 -1.07 -25.96 33.67
C THR A 69 -2.32 -26.75 33.26
N GLN A 70 -3.15 -27.15 34.23
CA GLN A 70 -4.40 -27.83 33.96
C GLN A 70 -5.39 -26.95 33.20
N ALA A 71 -5.52 -25.67 33.61
CA ALA A 71 -6.35 -24.69 32.94
C ALA A 71 -5.90 -24.48 31.47
N LYS A 72 -4.59 -24.29 31.23
CA LYS A 72 -4.04 -24.12 29.88
C LYS A 72 -4.28 -25.33 28.99
N ALA A 73 -4.13 -26.56 29.52
CA ALA A 73 -4.39 -27.78 28.75
C ALA A 73 -5.89 -27.88 28.33
N LEU A 74 -6.80 -27.53 29.24
CA LEU A 74 -8.24 -27.52 28.94
C LEU A 74 -8.57 -26.42 27.88
N LEU A 75 -8.01 -25.21 28.02
CA LEU A 75 -8.22 -24.11 27.09
C LEU A 75 -7.63 -24.40 25.71
N ALA A 76 -6.49 -25.09 25.63
CA ALA A 76 -5.92 -25.56 24.36
C ALA A 76 -6.83 -26.57 23.66
N ARG A 77 -7.42 -27.50 24.42
CA ARG A 77 -8.44 -28.43 23.89
C ARG A 77 -9.68 -27.67 23.42
N LEU A 78 -10.19 -26.72 24.20
CA LEU A 78 -11.32 -25.89 23.82
C LEU A 78 -11.02 -25.13 22.52
N GLN A 79 -9.85 -24.56 22.40
CA GLN A 79 -9.45 -23.86 21.19
C GLN A 79 -9.46 -24.80 19.97
N ALA A 80 -8.83 -25.96 20.06
CA ALA A 80 -8.79 -26.94 18.97
C ALA A 80 -10.19 -27.36 18.50
N GLU A 81 -11.12 -27.61 19.44
CA GLU A 81 -12.51 -27.94 19.12
C GLU A 81 -13.26 -26.79 18.46
N LEU A 82 -13.07 -25.55 18.92
CA LEU A 82 -13.70 -24.40 18.30
C LEU A 82 -13.16 -24.16 16.87
N GLU A 83 -11.89 -24.39 16.66
CA GLU A 83 -11.26 -24.32 15.33
C GLU A 83 -11.83 -25.36 14.37
N GLN A 84 -12.04 -26.57 14.86
CA GLN A 84 -12.63 -27.62 14.05
C GLN A 84 -14.12 -27.37 13.74
N ARG A 85 -14.87 -26.83 14.70
CA ARG A 85 -16.32 -26.54 14.53
C ARG A 85 -16.57 -25.27 13.71
N PHE A 86 -15.67 -24.32 13.74
CA PHE A 86 -15.80 -23.00 13.09
C PHE A 86 -14.57 -22.67 12.23
N PRO A 87 -14.30 -23.48 11.18
CA PRO A 87 -13.17 -23.18 10.31
C PRO A 87 -13.42 -21.90 9.53
N TYR A 88 -12.35 -21.14 9.29
CA TYR A 88 -12.36 -20.06 8.34
C TYR A 88 -11.79 -20.55 7.00
N ALA A 89 -12.46 -20.22 5.91
CA ALA A 89 -11.97 -20.44 4.56
C ALA A 89 -12.46 -19.31 3.65
N LEU A 90 -11.59 -18.83 2.79
CA LEU A 90 -11.94 -17.86 1.77
C LEU A 90 -12.96 -18.47 0.80
N ALA A 91 -14.06 -17.75 0.55
CA ALA A 91 -15.08 -18.21 -0.39
C ALA A 91 -14.50 -18.36 -1.81
N PRO A 92 -14.84 -19.44 -2.53
CA PRO A 92 -14.46 -19.59 -3.92
C PRO A 92 -15.06 -18.45 -4.76
N LEU A 93 -14.30 -17.99 -5.76
CA LEU A 93 -14.79 -16.95 -6.66
C LEU A 93 -15.64 -17.59 -7.76
N ALA A 94 -16.89 -17.15 -7.86
CA ALA A 94 -17.78 -17.60 -8.95
C ALA A 94 -17.27 -17.06 -10.30
N PRO A 95 -17.19 -17.90 -11.34
CA PRO A 95 -16.80 -17.45 -12.67
C PRO A 95 -17.90 -16.57 -13.29
N LEU A 96 -17.50 -15.55 -14.08
CA LEU A 96 -18.39 -14.73 -14.91
C LEU A 96 -18.21 -15.12 -16.38
N GLU A 97 -18.67 -16.32 -16.74
CA GLU A 97 -18.63 -16.79 -18.12
C GLU A 97 -19.95 -16.55 -18.83
N GLY A 98 -19.92 -16.31 -20.14
CA GLY A 98 -21.12 -16.32 -20.99
C GLY A 98 -22.12 -15.18 -20.74
N GLY A 99 -21.72 -14.07 -20.10
CA GLY A 99 -22.64 -12.96 -19.81
C GLY A 99 -23.45 -13.13 -18.52
N ALA A 100 -23.00 -13.99 -17.60
CA ALA A 100 -23.61 -14.14 -16.28
C ALA A 100 -23.74 -12.79 -15.55
N ASP A 101 -24.83 -12.59 -14.83
CA ASP A 101 -25.05 -11.40 -14.03
C ASP A 101 -24.12 -11.40 -12.80
N VAL A 102 -23.27 -10.39 -12.68
CA VAL A 102 -22.31 -10.28 -11.58
C VAL A 102 -22.98 -10.22 -10.21
N PHE A 103 -24.16 -9.59 -10.13
CA PHE A 103 -24.92 -9.53 -8.87
C PHE A 103 -25.43 -10.91 -8.44
N GLU A 104 -25.93 -11.71 -9.38
CA GLU A 104 -26.41 -13.06 -9.11
C GLU A 104 -25.25 -13.99 -8.74
N ALA A 105 -24.15 -13.90 -9.48
CA ALA A 105 -22.97 -14.73 -9.23
C ALA A 105 -22.35 -14.51 -7.84
N LEU A 106 -22.40 -13.29 -7.33
CA LEU A 106 -21.77 -12.93 -6.07
C LEU A 106 -22.72 -12.91 -4.86
N ALA A 107 -24.04 -12.87 -5.06
CA ALA A 107 -25.02 -12.70 -3.99
C ALA A 107 -24.95 -13.79 -2.89
N GLY A 108 -24.60 -15.03 -3.26
CA GLY A 108 -24.50 -16.13 -2.30
C GLY A 108 -23.35 -16.01 -1.33
N ALA A 109 -22.22 -15.50 -1.79
CA ALA A 109 -21.00 -15.35 -0.98
C ALA A 109 -20.83 -13.97 -0.35
N TYR A 110 -21.33 -12.93 -1.02
CA TYR A 110 -21.10 -11.52 -0.69
C TYR A 110 -22.40 -10.69 -0.74
N PRO A 111 -23.43 -11.04 0.05
CA PRO A 111 -24.76 -10.45 -0.04
C PRO A 111 -24.79 -8.94 0.29
N HIS A 112 -24.06 -8.48 1.32
CA HIS A 112 -24.02 -7.07 1.71
C HIS A 112 -23.31 -6.22 0.66
N THR A 113 -22.24 -6.77 0.07
CA THR A 113 -21.52 -6.14 -1.05
C THR A 113 -22.44 -5.96 -2.26
N VAL A 114 -23.16 -7.01 -2.65
CA VAL A 114 -24.10 -6.97 -3.76
C VAL A 114 -25.22 -5.97 -3.50
N GLU A 115 -25.81 -5.95 -2.31
CA GLU A 115 -26.86 -5.00 -1.94
C GLU A 115 -26.38 -3.56 -2.02
N ALA A 116 -25.19 -3.26 -1.45
CA ALA A 116 -24.64 -1.92 -1.48
C ALA A 116 -24.30 -1.45 -2.92
N PHE A 117 -23.67 -2.33 -3.72
CA PHE A 117 -23.32 -1.99 -5.10
C PHE A 117 -24.56 -1.77 -6.00
N ARG A 118 -25.70 -2.43 -5.72
CA ARG A 118 -26.96 -2.15 -6.42
C ARG A 118 -27.46 -0.71 -6.22
N GLN A 119 -27.09 -0.08 -5.13
CA GLN A 119 -27.49 1.32 -4.82
C GLN A 119 -26.56 2.36 -5.47
N LEU A 120 -25.40 1.95 -6.02
CA LEU A 120 -24.44 2.84 -6.64
C LEU A 120 -24.88 3.25 -8.06
N PRO A 121 -24.56 4.48 -8.50
CA PRO A 121 -24.90 4.96 -9.85
C PRO A 121 -24.36 4.08 -10.99
N GLN A 122 -23.17 3.50 -10.81
CA GLN A 122 -22.49 2.61 -11.76
C GLN A 122 -22.21 1.23 -11.16
N GLY A 123 -23.03 0.78 -10.22
CA GLY A 123 -22.77 -0.37 -9.36
C GLY A 123 -22.43 -1.66 -10.09
N ARG A 124 -23.11 -1.96 -11.24
CA ARG A 124 -22.78 -3.12 -12.07
C ARG A 124 -21.35 -3.04 -12.61
N ALA A 125 -21.01 -1.97 -13.28
CA ALA A 125 -19.67 -1.79 -13.88
C ALA A 125 -18.57 -1.78 -12.82
N ASP A 126 -18.86 -1.19 -11.66
CA ASP A 126 -17.93 -1.17 -10.52
C ASP A 126 -17.74 -2.56 -9.91
N LEU A 127 -18.80 -3.36 -9.79
CA LEU A 127 -18.74 -4.72 -9.26
C LEU A 127 -18.05 -5.67 -10.25
N GLU A 128 -18.30 -5.53 -11.55
CA GLU A 128 -17.57 -6.27 -12.60
C GLU A 128 -16.06 -5.94 -12.58
N ARG A 129 -15.71 -4.67 -12.39
CA ARG A 129 -14.32 -4.24 -12.24
C ARG A 129 -13.69 -4.82 -10.97
N LEU A 130 -14.40 -4.84 -9.84
CA LEU A 130 -13.95 -5.45 -8.59
C LEU A 130 -13.73 -6.96 -8.77
N TRP A 131 -14.69 -7.66 -9.37
CA TRP A 131 -14.57 -9.08 -9.69
C TRP A 131 -13.35 -9.37 -10.58
N TRP A 132 -13.13 -8.54 -11.61
CA TRP A 132 -11.99 -8.69 -12.50
C TRP A 132 -10.65 -8.56 -11.76
N TRP A 133 -10.54 -7.58 -10.85
CA TRP A 133 -9.36 -7.41 -10.02
C TRP A 133 -9.14 -8.61 -9.10
N GLU A 134 -10.18 -9.09 -8.46
CA GLU A 134 -10.17 -10.26 -7.59
C GLU A 134 -9.76 -11.52 -8.36
N ALA A 135 -10.38 -11.79 -9.52
CA ALA A 135 -10.09 -12.95 -10.35
C ALA A 135 -8.64 -12.95 -10.84
N ARG A 136 -8.18 -11.80 -11.35
CA ARG A 136 -6.79 -11.63 -11.80
C ARG A 136 -5.82 -11.84 -10.66
N TRP A 137 -6.09 -11.24 -9.49
CA TRP A 137 -5.22 -11.35 -8.33
C TRP A 137 -5.12 -12.79 -7.82
N ARG A 138 -6.24 -13.45 -7.61
CA ARG A 138 -6.28 -14.87 -7.17
C ARG A 138 -5.59 -15.77 -8.21
N GLY A 139 -5.81 -15.52 -9.50
CA GLY A 139 -5.15 -16.25 -10.58
C GLY A 139 -3.64 -16.07 -10.59
N GLN A 140 -3.13 -14.87 -10.32
CA GLN A 140 -1.69 -14.58 -10.29
C GLN A 140 -1.03 -15.03 -8.97
N ALA A 141 -1.59 -14.65 -7.83
CA ALA A 141 -1.00 -14.92 -6.52
C ALA A 141 -1.09 -16.39 -6.10
N GLY A 142 -2.14 -17.10 -6.55
CA GLY A 142 -2.35 -18.52 -6.28
C GLY A 142 -1.61 -19.48 -7.21
N GLN A 143 -0.95 -19.00 -8.27
CA GLN A 143 -0.27 -19.87 -9.24
C GLN A 143 1.14 -20.27 -8.77
N THR A 144 1.46 -21.54 -8.95
CA THR A 144 2.82 -22.08 -8.82
C THR A 144 3.54 -22.20 -10.19
N ALA A 145 2.82 -22.00 -11.31
CA ALA A 145 3.36 -22.04 -12.65
C ALA A 145 4.02 -20.71 -13.03
N GLU A 146 5.06 -20.79 -13.86
CA GLU A 146 5.66 -19.59 -14.44
C GLU A 146 4.61 -18.81 -15.25
N PRO A 147 4.49 -17.49 -15.02
CA PRO A 147 3.57 -16.67 -15.80
C PRO A 147 4.00 -16.67 -17.29
N PRO A 148 3.06 -16.49 -18.21
CA PRO A 148 3.39 -16.38 -19.62
C PRO A 148 4.38 -15.24 -19.85
N ALA A 149 5.38 -15.48 -20.70
CA ALA A 149 6.39 -14.47 -21.03
C ALA A 149 5.77 -13.29 -21.78
N VAL A 150 5.67 -12.14 -21.10
CA VAL A 150 5.18 -10.87 -21.67
C VAL A 150 6.32 -9.94 -22.09
N VAL A 151 7.56 -10.24 -21.68
CA VAL A 151 8.78 -9.53 -22.11
C VAL A 151 9.73 -10.55 -22.71
N THR A 152 10.14 -10.33 -23.95
CA THR A 152 11.13 -11.16 -24.66
C THR A 152 12.29 -10.29 -25.11
N LYS A 153 13.52 -10.83 -25.03
CA LYS A 153 14.71 -10.16 -25.58
C LYS A 153 15.01 -10.72 -26.96
N ILE A 154 15.15 -9.82 -27.93
CA ILE A 154 15.46 -10.15 -29.32
C ILE A 154 16.74 -9.40 -29.70
N SER A 155 17.76 -10.13 -30.14
CA SER A 155 19.01 -9.55 -30.62
C SER A 155 18.81 -8.83 -31.94
N GLY A 156 19.46 -7.69 -32.12
CA GLY A 156 19.39 -6.86 -33.32
C GLY A 156 18.48 -5.62 -33.16
N PRO A 157 18.45 -4.78 -34.21
CA PRO A 157 17.66 -3.56 -34.20
C PRO A 157 16.14 -3.85 -34.25
N MET A 158 15.34 -2.86 -33.84
CA MET A 158 13.88 -2.94 -33.96
C MET A 158 13.46 -3.10 -35.44
N PRO A 159 12.46 -3.95 -35.74
CA PRO A 159 11.87 -4.02 -37.06
C PRO A 159 11.18 -2.70 -37.42
N GLN A 160 11.11 -2.35 -38.69
CA GLN A 160 10.28 -1.26 -39.15
C GLN A 160 8.80 -1.65 -39.01
N VAL A 161 8.04 -0.87 -38.28
CA VAL A 161 6.59 -1.06 -38.16
C VAL A 161 5.89 -0.35 -39.32
N PRO A 162 5.17 -1.08 -40.19
CA PRO A 162 4.46 -0.47 -41.32
C PRO A 162 3.44 0.59 -40.82
N GLY A 163 3.53 1.81 -41.36
CA GLY A 163 2.69 2.93 -40.94
C GLY A 163 3.03 3.50 -39.56
N GLY A 164 4.06 3.00 -38.90
CA GLY A 164 4.58 3.55 -37.64
C GLY A 164 5.36 4.85 -37.87
N GLY A 165 5.19 5.81 -36.97
CA GLY A 165 6.05 7.00 -36.91
C GLY A 165 7.41 6.67 -36.27
N PRO A 166 8.30 7.67 -36.11
CA PRO A 166 9.55 7.47 -35.39
C PRO A 166 9.26 7.03 -33.94
N PRO A 167 10.15 6.21 -33.35
CA PRO A 167 9.95 5.68 -32.01
C PRO A 167 9.79 6.82 -30.98
N TRP A 168 8.97 6.60 -29.98
CA TRP A 168 8.84 7.48 -28.82
C TRP A 168 10.11 7.39 -27.96
N ASP A 169 10.49 8.49 -27.32
CA ASP A 169 11.57 8.41 -26.34
C ASP A 169 11.15 7.58 -25.14
N VAL A 170 9.91 7.79 -24.69
CA VAL A 170 9.33 7.06 -23.56
C VAL A 170 7.90 6.61 -23.87
N VAL A 171 7.64 5.33 -23.63
CA VAL A 171 6.28 4.77 -23.58
C VAL A 171 5.94 4.47 -22.13
N VAL A 172 4.88 5.04 -21.60
CA VAL A 172 4.40 4.82 -20.22
C VAL A 172 3.19 3.87 -20.29
N LEU A 173 3.31 2.71 -19.64
CA LEU A 173 2.21 1.77 -19.48
C LEU A 173 1.50 2.03 -18.15
N GLY A 174 0.27 2.57 -18.20
CA GLY A 174 -0.55 2.96 -17.06
C GLY A 174 -0.67 4.48 -16.89
N GLY A 175 -1.90 4.97 -16.96
CA GLY A 175 -2.25 6.40 -17.03
C GLY A 175 -2.62 7.06 -15.70
N ALA A 176 -2.44 6.38 -14.55
CA ALA A 176 -2.64 6.99 -13.24
C ALA A 176 -1.38 7.77 -12.79
N LEU A 177 -0.60 7.21 -11.87
CA LEU A 177 0.66 7.84 -11.44
C LEU A 177 1.66 8.02 -12.60
N GLY A 178 1.59 7.13 -13.62
CA GLY A 178 2.38 7.24 -14.84
C GLY A 178 2.12 8.52 -15.62
N MET A 179 0.89 9.08 -15.60
CA MET A 179 0.55 10.33 -16.28
C MET A 179 1.30 11.53 -15.69
N VAL A 180 1.47 11.57 -14.37
CA VAL A 180 2.22 12.65 -13.69
C VAL A 180 3.69 12.60 -14.12
N GLN A 181 4.29 11.41 -14.14
CA GLN A 181 5.68 11.23 -14.60
C GLN A 181 5.82 11.52 -16.10
N ALA A 182 4.84 11.14 -16.93
CA ALA A 182 4.82 11.42 -18.36
C ALA A 182 4.81 12.93 -18.64
N ALA A 183 3.96 13.70 -17.94
CA ALA A 183 3.91 15.14 -18.08
C ALA A 183 5.23 15.81 -17.69
N ALA A 184 5.89 15.34 -16.60
CA ALA A 184 7.18 15.89 -16.18
C ALA A 184 8.31 15.57 -17.19
N LEU A 185 8.33 14.36 -17.76
CA LEU A 185 9.31 13.99 -18.80
C LEU A 185 9.08 14.75 -20.10
N ALA A 186 7.83 14.97 -20.48
CA ALA A 186 7.48 15.74 -21.66
C ALA A 186 7.89 17.23 -21.50
N GLN A 187 7.71 17.79 -20.29
CA GLN A 187 8.24 19.13 -19.95
C GLN A 187 9.77 19.19 -20.01
N ALA A 188 10.47 18.10 -19.67
CA ALA A 188 11.91 17.97 -19.81
C ALA A 188 12.38 17.79 -21.27
N GLY A 189 11.46 17.79 -22.26
CA GLY A 189 11.75 17.70 -23.69
C GLY A 189 11.72 16.31 -24.28
N GLN A 190 11.33 15.28 -23.53
CA GLN A 190 11.21 13.93 -24.06
C GLN A 190 9.88 13.75 -24.82
N LYS A 191 9.90 12.98 -25.91
CA LYS A 191 8.71 12.61 -26.66
C LYS A 191 8.05 11.42 -25.97
N VAL A 192 6.89 11.66 -25.30
CA VAL A 192 6.26 10.68 -24.43
C VAL A 192 4.86 10.29 -24.92
N VAL A 193 4.54 9.00 -24.83
CA VAL A 193 3.18 8.50 -25.00
C VAL A 193 2.77 7.65 -23.81
N VAL A 194 1.51 7.83 -23.37
CA VAL A 194 0.88 7.02 -22.32
C VAL A 194 -0.08 6.03 -22.96
N VAL A 195 -0.01 4.78 -22.56
CA VAL A 195 -0.96 3.72 -22.93
C VAL A 195 -1.76 3.36 -21.69
N GLU A 196 -3.07 3.51 -21.75
CA GLU A 196 -3.97 3.21 -20.64
C GLU A 196 -5.01 2.16 -21.04
N ARG A 197 -5.19 1.20 -20.16
CA ARG A 197 -6.15 0.10 -20.34
C ARG A 197 -7.60 0.58 -20.36
N LEU A 198 -7.91 1.56 -19.53
CA LEU A 198 -9.20 2.23 -19.47
C LEU A 198 -9.10 3.61 -20.12
N GLU A 199 -9.90 4.55 -19.68
CA GLU A 199 -9.82 5.94 -20.12
C GLU A 199 -8.86 6.71 -19.22
N ALA A 200 -7.79 7.25 -19.78
CA ALA A 200 -6.81 8.02 -19.04
C ALA A 200 -7.43 9.29 -18.45
N GLY A 201 -7.02 9.62 -17.24
CA GLY A 201 -7.59 10.75 -16.50
C GLY A 201 -8.83 10.39 -15.67
N LYS A 202 -9.44 9.22 -15.86
CA LYS A 202 -10.48 8.73 -14.94
C LYS A 202 -9.84 8.06 -13.75
N MET A 203 -10.17 8.57 -12.55
CA MET A 203 -9.67 8.03 -11.30
C MET A 203 -10.81 7.79 -10.32
N HIS A 204 -10.77 6.64 -9.65
CA HIS A 204 -11.79 6.24 -8.67
C HIS A 204 -11.34 6.43 -7.23
N ARG A 205 -10.09 6.85 -6.98
CA ARG A 205 -9.55 7.09 -5.66
C ARG A 205 -9.34 8.57 -5.44
N GLU A 206 -9.66 9.06 -4.25
CA GLU A 206 -9.09 10.29 -3.74
C GLU A 206 -7.62 10.06 -3.42
N TRP A 207 -6.84 11.12 -3.57
CA TRP A 207 -5.46 11.13 -3.11
C TRP A 207 -5.31 12.17 -2.02
N ASN A 208 -4.69 11.75 -0.93
CA ASN A 208 -4.33 12.63 0.16
C ASN A 208 -2.83 12.88 0.14
N ILE A 209 -2.44 14.11 0.45
CA ILE A 209 -1.06 14.57 0.39
C ILE A 209 -0.84 15.69 1.42
N SER A 210 0.41 16.08 1.67
CA SER A 210 0.73 17.25 2.49
C SER A 210 1.09 18.48 1.65
N ARG A 211 0.95 19.68 2.23
CA ARG A 211 1.37 20.95 1.59
C ARG A 211 2.82 20.91 1.12
N SER A 212 3.71 20.39 1.94
CA SER A 212 5.14 20.31 1.60
C SER A 212 5.43 19.42 0.39
N GLU A 213 4.58 18.42 0.15
CA GLU A 213 4.69 17.53 -1.00
C GLU A 213 4.06 18.17 -2.25
N LEU A 214 2.89 18.80 -2.13
CA LEU A 214 2.27 19.55 -3.23
C LEU A 214 3.18 20.66 -3.76
N ALA A 215 3.95 21.32 -2.89
CA ALA A 215 4.90 22.35 -3.28
C ALA A 215 5.95 21.84 -4.29
N VAL A 216 6.22 20.53 -4.35
CA VAL A 216 7.14 19.96 -5.34
C VAL A 216 6.62 20.13 -6.76
N LEU A 217 5.31 20.01 -6.98
CA LEU A 217 4.69 20.22 -8.30
C LEU A 217 4.87 21.65 -8.79
N VAL A 218 4.85 22.62 -7.87
CA VAL A 218 5.11 24.03 -8.18
C VAL A 218 6.60 24.27 -8.42
N ASN A 219 7.45 23.74 -7.55
CA ASN A 219 8.90 23.97 -7.61
C ASN A 219 9.57 23.33 -8.82
N THR A 220 8.99 22.25 -9.36
CA THR A 220 9.44 21.66 -10.64
C THR A 220 8.96 22.45 -11.85
N GLY A 221 8.09 23.44 -11.67
CA GLY A 221 7.47 24.18 -12.76
C GLY A 221 6.43 23.39 -13.54
N LEU A 222 6.06 22.18 -13.07
CA LEU A 222 5.02 21.39 -13.72
C LEU A 222 3.64 22.06 -13.57
N PHE A 223 3.39 22.70 -12.43
CA PHE A 223 2.18 23.48 -12.15
C PHE A 223 2.53 24.83 -11.54
N SER A 224 1.72 25.84 -11.79
CA SER A 224 1.71 27.09 -11.04
C SER A 224 1.06 26.88 -9.67
N ALA A 225 1.32 27.78 -8.72
CA ALA A 225 0.69 27.73 -7.39
C ALA A 225 -0.84 27.82 -7.51
N ALA A 226 -1.39 28.62 -8.41
CA ALA A 226 -2.82 28.76 -8.64
C ALA A 226 -3.45 27.47 -9.18
N GLU A 227 -2.78 26.76 -10.11
CA GLU A 227 -3.25 25.47 -10.60
C GLU A 227 -3.29 24.45 -9.47
N VAL A 228 -2.25 24.38 -8.62
CA VAL A 228 -2.21 23.44 -7.48
C VAL A 228 -3.33 23.75 -6.48
N GLU A 229 -3.57 25.02 -6.15
CA GLU A 229 -4.68 25.39 -5.27
C GLU A 229 -6.05 24.97 -5.83
N SER A 230 -6.25 25.05 -7.15
CA SER A 230 -7.49 24.64 -7.79
C SER A 230 -7.76 23.13 -7.73
N LEU A 231 -6.73 22.32 -7.46
CA LEU A 231 -6.84 20.87 -7.30
C LEU A 231 -7.23 20.45 -5.89
N ILE A 232 -7.15 21.35 -4.91
CA ILE A 232 -7.45 21.03 -3.52
C ILE A 232 -8.97 20.98 -3.31
N LEU A 233 -9.48 19.84 -2.94
CA LEU A 233 -10.89 19.65 -2.56
C LEU A 233 -11.13 20.12 -1.13
N ARG A 234 -10.23 19.76 -0.24
CA ARG A 234 -10.25 20.12 1.17
C ARG A 234 -8.87 20.03 1.82
N GLU A 235 -8.61 20.95 2.73
CA GLU A 235 -7.52 20.84 3.69
C GLU A 235 -8.13 20.71 5.08
N TYR A 236 -7.81 19.65 5.80
CA TYR A 236 -8.32 19.42 7.14
C TYR A 236 -7.23 19.65 8.18
N ARG A 237 -7.69 19.95 9.42
CA ARG A 237 -6.85 20.52 10.47
C ARG A 237 -5.91 19.52 11.11
N ASP A 238 -6.35 18.24 11.21
CA ASP A 238 -5.59 17.22 11.94
C ASP A 238 -5.92 15.81 11.43
N GLY A 239 -4.95 14.92 11.56
CA GLY A 239 -5.08 13.49 11.31
C GLY A 239 -4.81 12.69 12.59
N PHE A 240 -5.57 11.63 12.81
CA PHE A 240 -5.50 10.80 14.01
C PHE A 240 -4.95 9.42 13.71
N HIS A 241 -4.15 8.91 14.66
CA HIS A 241 -3.70 7.52 14.65
C HIS A 241 -3.97 6.92 16.03
N LYS A 242 -4.77 5.87 16.06
CA LYS A 242 -5.10 5.15 17.30
C LYS A 242 -5.38 3.69 16.99
N PHE A 243 -4.69 2.80 17.66
CA PHE A 243 -5.00 1.37 17.63
C PHE A 243 -5.81 1.01 18.87
N PHE A 244 -6.73 0.05 18.70
CA PHE A 244 -7.57 -0.41 19.80
C PHE A 244 -6.72 -0.93 20.96
N ASP A 245 -7.04 -0.50 22.18
CA ASP A 245 -6.28 -0.88 23.37
C ASP A 245 -7.14 -1.38 24.55
N GLY A 246 -8.46 -1.55 24.32
CA GLY A 246 -9.39 -2.01 25.35
C GLY A 246 -9.09 -3.38 25.94
N ASN A 247 -8.30 -4.20 25.25
CA ASN A 247 -7.88 -5.52 25.70
C ASN A 247 -6.37 -5.63 25.95
N ASN A 248 -5.64 -4.55 25.79
CA ASN A 248 -4.19 -4.53 25.97
C ASN A 248 -3.82 -4.54 27.47
N PRO A 249 -2.60 -5.03 27.80
CA PRO A 249 -1.97 -4.72 29.08
C PRO A 249 -1.87 -3.19 29.27
N ALA A 250 -1.92 -2.73 30.52
CA ALA A 250 -1.95 -1.30 30.83
C ALA A 250 -0.71 -0.53 30.34
N ASP A 251 0.45 -1.20 30.28
CA ASP A 251 1.70 -0.67 29.76
C ASP A 251 1.76 -0.63 28.22
N CYS A 252 0.72 -1.13 27.56
CA CYS A 252 0.57 -1.16 26.10
C CYS A 252 -0.62 -0.31 25.61
N CYS A 253 -1.07 0.66 26.38
CA CYS A 253 -2.03 1.68 25.98
C CYS A 253 -1.28 2.94 25.55
N ALA A 254 -1.82 3.67 24.57
CA ALA A 254 -1.23 4.89 24.05
C ALA A 254 -2.25 6.01 23.88
N PRO A 255 -1.88 7.29 24.06
CA PRO A 255 -2.72 8.39 23.61
C PRO A 255 -2.85 8.40 22.08
N VAL A 256 -3.82 9.17 21.58
CA VAL A 256 -3.94 9.43 20.14
C VAL A 256 -2.68 10.14 19.63
N LEU A 257 -2.13 9.69 18.52
CA LEU A 257 -1.11 10.44 17.81
C LEU A 257 -1.77 11.41 16.84
N HIS A 258 -1.41 12.68 16.96
CA HIS A 258 -1.88 13.78 16.11
C HIS A 258 -0.86 14.11 15.04
N THR A 259 -1.31 14.26 13.78
CA THR A 259 -0.43 14.55 12.62
C THR A 259 -1.08 15.58 11.69
N PRO A 260 -1.11 16.86 12.08
CA PRO A 260 -1.84 17.90 11.36
C PRO A 260 -1.29 18.23 9.97
N THR A 261 -0.12 17.70 9.63
CA THR A 261 0.54 17.97 8.33
C THR A 261 0.76 16.72 7.48
N VAL A 262 0.19 15.56 7.91
CA VAL A 262 0.32 14.30 7.18
C VAL A 262 -0.99 13.95 6.50
N LEU A 263 -0.97 13.76 5.18
CA LEU A 263 -2.15 13.40 4.37
C LEU A 263 -3.35 14.35 4.56
N ASN A 264 -3.12 15.57 5.02
CA ASN A 264 -4.15 16.50 5.46
C ASN A 264 -4.79 17.31 4.32
N ILE A 265 -4.44 17.02 3.08
CA ILE A 265 -5.03 17.65 1.90
C ILE A 265 -5.62 16.58 1.00
N ALA A 266 -6.93 16.64 0.79
CA ALA A 266 -7.62 15.87 -0.23
C ALA A 266 -7.55 16.62 -1.56
N ILE A 267 -7.08 15.96 -2.62
CA ILE A 267 -7.00 16.55 -3.97
C ILE A 267 -7.95 15.86 -4.94
N ASP A 268 -8.40 16.61 -5.93
CA ASP A 268 -9.08 16.07 -7.09
C ASP A 268 -8.08 15.32 -7.99
N SER A 269 -7.96 14.03 -7.76
CA SER A 269 -7.04 13.17 -8.51
C SER A 269 -7.37 13.11 -10.00
N GLN A 270 -8.65 13.16 -10.36
CA GLN A 270 -9.08 13.20 -11.76
C GLN A 270 -8.69 14.51 -12.42
N ALA A 271 -8.94 15.66 -11.77
CA ALA A 271 -8.54 16.97 -12.27
C ALA A 271 -7.02 17.08 -12.44
N LEU A 272 -6.24 16.55 -11.48
CA LEU A 272 -4.78 16.49 -11.59
C LEU A 272 -4.34 15.69 -12.82
N LEU A 273 -4.90 14.50 -13.04
CA LEU A 273 -4.53 13.65 -14.17
C LEU A 273 -4.92 14.27 -15.51
N LEU A 274 -6.10 14.89 -15.60
CA LEU A 274 -6.53 15.61 -16.80
C LEU A 274 -5.64 16.83 -17.10
N ALA A 275 -5.21 17.56 -16.07
CA ALA A 275 -4.27 18.66 -16.21
C ALA A 275 -2.89 18.15 -16.69
N CYS A 276 -2.37 17.05 -16.14
CA CYS A 276 -1.15 16.41 -16.63
C CYS A 276 -1.28 15.94 -18.08
N GLN A 277 -2.42 15.37 -18.46
CA GLN A 277 -2.72 14.95 -19.83
C GLN A 277 -2.72 16.16 -20.80
N ALA A 278 -3.32 17.28 -20.38
CA ALA A 278 -3.32 18.49 -21.18
C ALA A 278 -1.90 19.04 -21.41
N LYS A 279 -1.08 19.05 -20.35
CA LYS A 279 0.35 19.47 -20.42
C LYS A 279 1.16 18.52 -21.31
N LEU A 280 0.96 17.22 -21.19
CA LEU A 280 1.58 16.22 -22.07
C LEU A 280 1.23 16.46 -23.54
N LYS A 281 -0.05 16.66 -23.86
CA LYS A 281 -0.50 16.92 -25.24
C LYS A 281 0.02 18.25 -25.78
N ALA A 282 0.11 19.27 -24.94
CA ALA A 282 0.64 20.59 -25.33
C ALA A 282 2.12 20.55 -25.77
N THR A 283 2.89 19.58 -25.29
CA THR A 283 4.29 19.34 -25.70
C THR A 283 4.43 18.34 -26.85
N GLY A 284 3.33 17.95 -27.51
CA GLY A 284 3.35 16.97 -28.61
C GLY A 284 3.36 15.51 -28.15
N GLY A 285 3.13 15.24 -26.87
CA GLY A 285 2.95 13.90 -26.35
C GLY A 285 1.60 13.27 -26.71
N GLY A 286 1.52 11.95 -26.57
CA GLY A 286 0.36 11.16 -26.95
C GLY A 286 -0.32 10.45 -25.78
N VAL A 287 -1.61 10.13 -25.93
CA VAL A 287 -2.36 9.23 -25.04
C VAL A 287 -3.14 8.25 -25.88
N ILE A 288 -3.09 6.99 -25.49
CA ILE A 288 -3.73 5.86 -26.15
C ILE A 288 -4.61 5.18 -25.09
N ASP A 289 -5.89 5.48 -25.16
CA ASP A 289 -6.91 4.99 -24.22
C ASP A 289 -7.43 3.61 -24.62
N CYS A 290 -8.15 2.96 -23.69
CA CYS A 290 -8.87 1.70 -23.91
C CYS A 290 -8.02 0.62 -24.57
N THR A 291 -6.73 0.52 -24.19
CA THR A 291 -5.77 -0.31 -24.89
C THR A 291 -5.02 -1.22 -23.90
N ASP A 292 -5.17 -2.53 -24.10
CA ASP A 292 -4.44 -3.54 -23.33
C ASP A 292 -3.02 -3.68 -23.85
N PHE A 293 -2.05 -3.78 -22.93
CA PHE A 293 -0.70 -4.24 -23.18
C PHE A 293 -0.69 -5.76 -23.23
N LEU A 294 -0.13 -6.32 -24.30
CA LEU A 294 -0.01 -7.76 -24.50
C LEU A 294 1.40 -8.27 -24.27
N GLN A 295 2.39 -7.68 -24.96
CA GLN A 295 3.77 -8.14 -24.97
C GLN A 295 4.75 -7.01 -25.29
N ALA A 296 5.97 -7.13 -24.80
CA ALA A 296 7.12 -6.27 -25.13
C ALA A 296 8.25 -7.12 -25.72
N SER A 297 8.75 -6.73 -26.88
CA SER A 297 9.97 -7.26 -27.50
C SER A 297 11.09 -6.23 -27.34
N VAL A 298 12.09 -6.56 -26.53
CA VAL A 298 13.23 -5.67 -26.23
C VAL A 298 14.34 -5.94 -27.22
N HIS A 299 14.70 -4.94 -28.01
CA HIS A 299 15.75 -4.94 -29.01
C HIS A 299 16.98 -4.12 -28.56
N ASP A 300 18.06 -4.20 -29.31
CA ASP A 300 19.32 -3.51 -28.97
C ASP A 300 19.15 -1.96 -28.96
N ASP A 301 18.25 -1.42 -29.78
CA ASP A 301 18.02 0.01 -29.97
C ASP A 301 16.67 0.52 -29.41
N GLY A 302 15.75 -0.38 -29.00
CA GLY A 302 14.45 0.01 -28.45
C GLY A 302 13.57 -1.14 -28.03
N VAL A 303 12.29 -0.86 -27.87
CA VAL A 303 11.25 -1.82 -27.47
C VAL A 303 10.07 -1.72 -28.43
N VAL A 304 9.60 -2.85 -28.92
CA VAL A 304 8.32 -2.98 -29.65
C VAL A 304 7.26 -3.53 -28.71
N LEU A 305 6.16 -2.80 -28.58
CA LEU A 305 5.02 -3.19 -27.75
C LEU A 305 3.89 -3.67 -28.65
N ASP A 306 3.36 -4.86 -28.37
CA ASP A 306 2.13 -5.36 -28.94
C ASP A 306 0.96 -4.95 -28.04
N LEU A 307 0.01 -4.25 -28.64
CA LEU A 307 -1.13 -3.62 -27.95
C LEU A 307 -2.44 -4.09 -28.60
N GLN A 308 -3.52 -4.12 -27.83
CA GLN A 308 -4.85 -4.45 -28.33
C GLN A 308 -5.88 -3.43 -27.88
N ASP A 309 -6.58 -2.82 -28.83
CA ASP A 309 -7.74 -2.00 -28.55
C ASP A 309 -8.87 -2.85 -27.94
N ARG A 310 -9.41 -2.41 -26.83
CA ARG A 310 -10.47 -3.11 -26.09
C ARG A 310 -11.87 -2.95 -26.73
N GLN A 311 -12.08 -1.90 -27.49
CA GLN A 311 -13.38 -1.63 -28.12
C GLN A 311 -13.54 -2.38 -29.45
N GLY A 312 -12.50 -2.35 -30.28
CA GLY A 312 -12.51 -2.97 -31.61
C GLY A 312 -11.71 -4.25 -31.72
N GLY A 313 -10.96 -4.66 -30.69
CA GLY A 313 -10.10 -5.85 -30.72
C GLY A 313 -8.88 -5.74 -31.67
N GLN A 314 -8.66 -4.59 -32.30
CA GLN A 314 -7.57 -4.37 -33.24
C GLN A 314 -6.23 -4.42 -32.54
N ARG A 315 -5.29 -5.16 -33.10
CA ARG A 315 -3.89 -5.19 -32.67
C ARG A 315 -3.10 -4.10 -33.36
N ARG A 316 -2.20 -3.47 -32.62
CA ARG A 316 -1.26 -2.48 -33.14
C ARG A 316 0.09 -2.61 -32.44
N GLN A 317 1.13 -2.16 -33.10
CA GLN A 317 2.47 -2.09 -32.54
C GLN A 317 2.86 -0.63 -32.23
N LEU A 318 3.58 -0.44 -31.15
CA LEU A 318 4.13 0.83 -30.73
C LEU A 318 5.61 0.68 -30.44
N GLN A 319 6.43 1.64 -30.88
CA GLN A 319 7.88 1.61 -30.67
C GLN A 319 8.33 2.71 -29.70
N GLY A 320 9.25 2.36 -28.81
CA GLY A 320 9.85 3.30 -27.88
C GLY A 320 11.30 2.96 -27.55
N ARG A 321 12.06 3.96 -27.11
CA ARG A 321 13.44 3.76 -26.64
C ARG A 321 13.48 3.19 -25.23
N LEU A 322 12.53 3.66 -24.38
CA LEU A 322 12.38 3.26 -22.98
C LEU A 322 10.90 3.01 -22.68
N VAL A 323 10.59 1.99 -21.93
CA VAL A 323 9.26 1.71 -21.37
C VAL A 323 9.26 1.98 -19.87
N LEU A 324 8.31 2.78 -19.39
CA LEU A 324 8.02 2.93 -17.97
C LEU A 324 6.81 2.06 -17.62
N ASP A 325 7.03 1.05 -16.79
CA ASP A 325 5.97 0.22 -16.24
C ASP A 325 5.35 0.90 -15.02
N ALA A 326 4.18 1.49 -15.22
CA ALA A 326 3.33 2.12 -14.21
C ALA A 326 1.98 1.39 -14.04
N MET A 327 1.93 0.08 -14.41
CA MET A 327 0.69 -0.72 -14.38
C MET A 327 0.29 -1.17 -12.96
N GLY A 328 0.99 -0.73 -11.93
CA GLY A 328 0.65 -1.00 -10.54
C GLY A 328 0.97 -2.43 -10.09
N THR A 329 0.32 -2.87 -9.03
CA THR A 329 0.56 -4.16 -8.36
C THR A 329 0.33 -5.37 -9.28
N ALA A 330 -0.58 -5.26 -10.25
CA ALA A 330 -0.91 -6.33 -11.18
C ALA A 330 -0.09 -6.29 -12.48
N SER A 331 1.05 -5.58 -12.52
CA SER A 331 1.92 -5.54 -13.69
C SER A 331 2.48 -6.92 -14.04
N SER A 332 2.10 -7.45 -15.21
CA SER A 332 2.65 -8.68 -15.74
C SER A 332 4.14 -8.55 -16.09
N VAL A 333 4.60 -7.36 -16.46
CA VAL A 333 6.00 -7.04 -16.70
C VAL A 333 6.81 -7.18 -15.42
N ALA A 334 6.39 -6.50 -14.35
CA ALA A 334 7.07 -6.57 -13.05
C ALA A 334 7.08 -8.01 -12.50
N TRP A 335 5.99 -8.76 -12.65
CA TRP A 335 5.92 -10.15 -12.21
C TRP A 335 6.92 -11.04 -12.94
N GLN A 336 6.95 -10.99 -14.28
CA GLN A 336 7.90 -11.77 -15.07
C GLN A 336 9.35 -11.40 -14.74
N LEU A 337 9.68 -10.12 -14.68
CA LEU A 337 11.04 -9.65 -14.46
C LEU A 337 11.57 -9.96 -13.04
N HIS A 338 10.68 -10.35 -12.12
CA HIS A 338 11.03 -10.90 -10.81
C HIS A 338 10.91 -12.43 -10.73
N GLY A 339 10.96 -13.12 -11.89
CA GLY A 339 10.94 -14.59 -11.97
C GLY A 339 9.60 -15.20 -11.60
N GLY A 340 8.50 -14.51 -11.88
CA GLY A 340 7.14 -14.96 -11.56
C GLY A 340 6.82 -14.93 -10.05
N GLN A 341 7.71 -14.39 -9.22
CA GLN A 341 7.47 -14.29 -7.79
C GLN A 341 6.50 -13.15 -7.49
N PRO A 342 5.38 -13.42 -6.78
CA PRO A 342 4.48 -12.37 -6.34
C PRO A 342 5.17 -11.50 -5.29
N PHE A 343 4.50 -10.39 -4.92
CA PHE A 343 4.83 -9.70 -3.70
C PHE A 343 4.72 -10.69 -2.52
N ASP A 344 5.59 -10.59 -1.53
CA ASP A 344 5.49 -11.45 -0.35
C ASP A 344 4.39 -10.97 0.61
N SER A 345 3.94 -9.74 0.43
CA SER A 345 2.83 -9.12 1.17
C SER A 345 2.10 -8.06 0.33
N VAL A 346 0.87 -7.81 0.71
CA VAL A 346 -0.03 -6.86 0.07
C VAL A 346 -0.95 -6.26 1.13
N CYS A 347 -1.49 -5.08 0.85
CA CYS A 347 -2.60 -4.51 1.61
C CYS A 347 -3.84 -4.49 0.69
N PRO A 348 -4.74 -5.48 0.79
CA PRO A 348 -6.06 -5.36 0.21
C PRO A 348 -6.76 -4.16 0.85
N THR A 349 -7.25 -3.25 0.03
CA THR A 349 -7.88 -2.01 0.47
C THR A 349 -9.19 -1.83 -0.25
N VAL A 350 -10.25 -1.61 0.49
CA VAL A 350 -11.57 -1.26 -0.03
C VAL A 350 -12.05 0.02 0.63
N GLY A 351 -12.92 0.74 -0.04
CA GLY A 351 -13.48 1.95 0.53
C GLY A 351 -14.71 2.43 -0.21
N MET A 352 -15.35 3.43 0.36
CA MET A 352 -16.57 4.01 -0.18
C MET A 352 -16.60 5.51 0.09
N VAL A 353 -16.89 6.27 -0.94
CA VAL A 353 -17.24 7.68 -0.81
C VAL A 353 -18.72 7.78 -0.53
N LEU A 354 -19.08 8.50 0.51
CA LEU A 354 -20.47 8.70 0.91
C LEU A 354 -20.71 10.09 1.48
N GLU A 355 -21.96 10.50 1.49
CA GLU A 355 -22.47 11.76 2.03
C GLU A 355 -23.60 11.48 3.04
N GLY A 356 -23.92 12.48 3.86
CA GLY A 356 -25.03 12.38 4.81
C GLY A 356 -24.62 12.00 6.22
N ILE A 357 -23.32 12.06 6.55
CA ILE A 357 -22.85 11.92 7.93
C ILE A 357 -22.84 13.31 8.57
N PRO A 358 -23.63 13.53 9.63
CA PRO A 358 -23.69 14.83 10.29
C PRO A 358 -22.38 15.13 11.06
N PRO A 359 -22.03 16.44 11.22
CA PRO A 359 -20.80 16.86 11.89
C PRO A 359 -20.68 16.40 13.34
N GLU A 360 -21.78 16.09 14.00
CA GLU A 360 -21.82 15.56 15.39
C GLU A 360 -21.25 14.13 15.46
N ILE A 361 -21.30 13.37 14.35
CA ILE A 361 -20.71 12.04 14.25
C ILE A 361 -19.28 12.14 13.78
N TRP A 362 -19.00 13.03 12.82
CA TRP A 362 -17.65 13.27 12.34
C TRP A 362 -17.44 14.71 11.88
N ASP A 363 -16.48 15.40 12.51
CA ASP A 363 -16.03 16.73 12.08
C ASP A 363 -15.27 16.61 10.74
N PRO A 364 -15.76 17.22 9.65
CA PRO A 364 -15.11 17.14 8.34
C PRO A 364 -13.77 17.89 8.25
N ASN A 365 -13.29 18.50 9.33
CA ASN A 365 -11.94 19.07 9.44
C ASN A 365 -10.93 18.13 10.06
N LEU A 366 -11.29 16.87 10.27
CA LEU A 366 -10.47 15.84 10.89
C LEU A 366 -10.42 14.60 10.02
N GLY A 367 -9.30 13.87 10.04
CA GLY A 367 -9.14 12.60 9.37
C GLY A 367 -8.70 11.49 10.33
N ASP A 368 -9.29 10.30 10.24
CA ASP A 368 -8.67 9.10 10.78
C ASP A 368 -7.65 8.58 9.76
N VAL A 369 -6.37 8.55 10.10
CA VAL A 369 -5.31 8.11 9.18
C VAL A 369 -4.95 6.65 9.39
N LEU A 370 -4.87 6.20 10.67
CA LEU A 370 -4.74 4.78 11.01
C LEU A 370 -5.57 4.52 12.26
N PHE A 371 -6.71 3.88 12.12
CA PHE A 371 -7.61 3.63 13.23
C PHE A 371 -7.96 2.14 13.35
N GLY A 372 -7.53 1.51 14.46
CA GLY A 372 -7.94 0.16 14.82
C GLY A 372 -9.17 0.21 15.72
N HIS A 373 -10.29 -0.37 15.27
CA HIS A 373 -11.54 -0.43 16.03
C HIS A 373 -11.63 -1.65 16.96
N GLY A 374 -10.92 -2.73 16.62
CA GLY A 374 -10.92 -3.98 17.37
C GLY A 374 -9.59 -4.72 17.28
N ASP A 375 -9.56 -5.88 17.91
CA ASP A 375 -8.44 -6.80 17.88
C ASP A 375 -8.43 -7.64 16.58
N VAL A 376 -7.43 -8.50 16.41
CA VAL A 376 -7.35 -9.43 15.29
C VAL A 376 -8.65 -10.22 15.14
N SER A 377 -9.22 -10.21 13.94
CA SER A 377 -10.43 -10.92 13.57
C SER A 377 -10.19 -11.76 12.33
N ARG A 378 -10.51 -13.05 12.37
CA ARG A 378 -10.28 -14.00 11.26
C ARG A 378 -8.85 -13.89 10.69
N GLN A 379 -7.85 -13.87 11.60
CA GLN A 379 -6.44 -13.73 11.28
C GLN A 379 -6.06 -12.43 10.53
N ARG A 380 -6.85 -11.37 10.65
CA ARG A 380 -6.58 -10.04 10.06
C ARG A 380 -6.68 -8.96 11.12
N GLN A 381 -5.73 -8.04 11.16
CA GLN A 381 -5.85 -6.78 11.89
C GLN A 381 -6.46 -5.76 10.95
N LEU A 382 -7.75 -5.51 11.11
CA LEU A 382 -8.48 -4.54 10.31
C LEU A 382 -8.16 -3.12 10.76
N ILE A 383 -7.94 -2.23 9.80
CA ILE A 383 -7.59 -0.83 10.02
C ILE A 383 -8.51 0.04 9.16
N TRP A 384 -9.05 1.08 9.77
CA TRP A 384 -9.88 2.08 9.13
C TRP A 384 -9.10 3.34 8.83
N GLU A 385 -9.46 3.99 7.73
CA GLU A 385 -9.16 5.39 7.44
C GLU A 385 -10.45 6.11 7.08
N LEU A 386 -10.50 7.39 7.42
CA LEU A 386 -11.59 8.27 7.07
C LEU A 386 -11.02 9.63 6.68
N PHE A 387 -11.24 10.00 5.43
CA PHE A 387 -10.75 11.26 4.89
C PHE A 387 -11.90 12.14 4.40
N PRO A 388 -11.91 13.43 4.79
CA PRO A 388 -12.83 14.41 4.22
C PRO A 388 -12.55 14.66 2.74
N GLY A 389 -13.63 14.75 1.94
CA GLY A 389 -13.58 15.04 0.52
C GLY A 389 -14.19 16.40 0.17
N LYS A 390 -14.81 16.48 -1.00
CA LYS A 390 -15.48 17.69 -1.48
C LYS A 390 -16.81 17.90 -0.77
N GLY A 391 -17.06 19.10 -0.26
CA GLY A 391 -18.33 19.43 0.41
C GLY A 391 -18.52 18.60 1.69
N ASP A 392 -19.55 17.78 1.75
CA ASP A 392 -19.87 16.84 2.82
C ASP A 392 -19.50 15.39 2.52
N GLU A 393 -18.73 15.15 1.43
CA GLU A 393 -18.22 13.83 1.10
C GLU A 393 -17.17 13.39 2.13
N LEU A 394 -17.28 12.12 2.53
CA LEU A 394 -16.31 11.42 3.34
C LEU A 394 -15.92 10.12 2.63
N THR A 395 -14.62 9.85 2.57
CA THR A 395 -14.09 8.60 2.03
C THR A 395 -13.68 7.70 3.17
N PHE A 396 -14.34 6.58 3.30
CA PHE A 396 -14.00 5.53 4.25
C PHE A 396 -13.17 4.48 3.57
N TYR A 397 -12.11 4.04 4.21
CA TYR A 397 -11.30 2.89 3.80
C TYR A 397 -11.25 1.86 4.90
N LEU A 398 -11.23 0.59 4.49
CA LEU A 398 -10.91 -0.56 5.33
C LEU A 398 -9.81 -1.35 4.64
N PHE A 399 -8.79 -1.71 5.38
CA PHE A 399 -7.67 -2.49 4.86
C PHE A 399 -7.02 -3.34 5.95
N HIS A 400 -6.15 -4.23 5.55
CA HIS A 400 -5.26 -4.95 6.45
C HIS A 400 -3.94 -5.29 5.76
N TYR A 401 -2.89 -5.48 6.54
CA TYR A 401 -1.64 -6.02 6.03
C TYR A 401 -1.73 -7.52 5.92
N HIS A 402 -1.38 -8.07 4.77
CA HIS A 402 -1.58 -9.47 4.47
C HIS A 402 -0.34 -10.11 3.88
N ARG A 403 0.05 -11.27 4.42
CA ARG A 403 1.08 -12.11 3.83
C ARG A 403 0.45 -13.02 2.79
N ILE A 404 0.90 -12.91 1.55
CA ILE A 404 0.34 -13.68 0.43
C ILE A 404 0.69 -15.16 0.60
N THR A 405 -0.33 -16.00 0.54
CA THR A 405 -0.19 -17.47 0.46
C THR A 405 -1.05 -18.00 -0.68
N THR A 406 -0.76 -19.20 -1.16
CA THR A 406 -1.56 -19.82 -2.23
C THR A 406 -3.01 -20.08 -1.78
N ALA A 407 -3.22 -20.42 -0.50
CA ALA A 407 -4.55 -20.65 0.05
C ALA A 407 -5.33 -19.38 0.33
N ASP A 408 -4.62 -18.30 0.66
CA ASP A 408 -5.19 -16.98 0.94
C ASP A 408 -4.28 -15.90 0.35
N PRO A 409 -4.58 -15.42 -0.85
CA PRO A 409 -3.84 -14.34 -1.49
C PRO A 409 -4.28 -12.94 -1.04
N GLY A 410 -5.31 -12.85 -0.19
CA GLY A 410 -6.04 -11.63 0.14
C GLY A 410 -7.21 -11.39 -0.82
N SER A 411 -8.34 -10.95 -0.31
CA SER A 411 -9.58 -10.76 -1.07
C SER A 411 -10.19 -9.39 -0.86
N LEU A 412 -10.45 -8.68 -1.95
CA LEU A 412 -11.19 -7.40 -1.95
C LEU A 412 -12.69 -7.63 -1.73
N LEU A 413 -13.25 -8.68 -2.32
CA LEU A 413 -14.68 -9.01 -2.17
C LEU A 413 -15.02 -9.36 -0.72
N GLU A 414 -14.19 -10.19 -0.08
CA GLU A 414 -14.39 -10.51 1.33
C GLU A 414 -14.24 -9.26 2.21
N LEU A 415 -13.26 -8.42 1.90
CA LEU A 415 -13.04 -7.19 2.66
C LEU A 415 -14.18 -6.18 2.49
N TYR A 416 -14.82 -6.11 1.31
CA TYR A 416 -16.04 -5.32 1.14
C TYR A 416 -17.22 -5.90 1.91
N GLU A 417 -17.37 -7.21 1.92
CA GLU A 417 -18.40 -7.87 2.72
C GLU A 417 -18.26 -7.52 4.21
N ASP A 418 -17.01 -7.53 4.70
CA ASP A 418 -16.72 -7.07 6.06
C ASP A 418 -17.01 -5.58 6.23
N PHE A 419 -16.57 -4.73 5.30
CA PHE A 419 -16.75 -3.28 5.34
C PHE A 419 -18.21 -2.91 5.61
N PHE A 420 -19.14 -3.45 4.82
CA PHE A 420 -20.56 -3.11 4.96
C PHE A 420 -21.17 -3.67 6.24
N GLN A 421 -20.68 -4.80 6.74
CA GLN A 421 -21.19 -5.40 7.97
C GLN A 421 -20.71 -4.69 9.24
N ILE A 422 -19.51 -4.11 9.23
CA ILE A 422 -18.88 -3.56 10.44
C ILE A 422 -18.72 -2.02 10.42
N LEU A 423 -19.15 -1.35 9.35
CA LEU A 423 -19.07 0.11 9.25
C LEU A 423 -19.80 0.80 10.40
N GLY A 424 -20.97 0.27 10.81
CA GLY A 424 -21.73 0.77 11.95
C GLY A 424 -21.04 0.59 13.31
N GLU A 425 -20.15 -0.37 13.44
CA GLU A 425 -19.32 -0.55 14.64
C GLU A 425 -18.21 0.52 14.72
N TYR A 426 -17.69 0.95 13.57
CA TYR A 426 -16.65 1.97 13.48
C TYR A 426 -17.20 3.39 13.68
N LYS A 427 -18.30 3.73 13.02
CA LYS A 427 -19.01 5.00 13.19
C LYS A 427 -20.51 4.74 13.36
N PRO A 428 -21.19 5.42 14.30
CA PRO A 428 -22.61 5.21 14.59
C PRO A 428 -23.49 5.81 13.48
N ILE A 429 -23.59 5.11 12.37
CA ILE A 429 -24.31 5.54 11.16
C ILE A 429 -25.71 4.92 11.03
N GLU A 430 -26.14 4.11 11.99
CA GLU A 430 -27.46 3.47 11.97
C GLU A 430 -28.57 4.52 11.97
N GLY A 431 -29.55 4.32 11.08
CA GLY A 431 -30.67 5.24 10.93
C GLY A 431 -30.37 6.51 10.12
N LEU A 432 -29.15 6.71 9.65
CA LEU A 432 -28.81 7.82 8.76
C LEU A 432 -29.23 7.55 7.31
N SER A 433 -29.67 8.60 6.61
CA SER A 433 -29.91 8.57 5.17
C SER A 433 -28.61 8.83 4.41
N LEU A 434 -27.79 7.79 4.27
CA LEU A 434 -26.50 7.87 3.58
C LEU A 434 -26.70 7.80 2.06
N ARG A 435 -25.93 8.61 1.33
CA ARG A 435 -25.81 8.52 -0.13
C ARG A 435 -24.47 7.91 -0.52
N TRP A 436 -24.53 6.71 -1.05
CA TRP A 436 -23.37 5.99 -1.58
C TRP A 436 -23.01 6.57 -2.95
N LYS A 437 -21.77 7.02 -3.12
CA LYS A 437 -21.32 7.75 -4.33
C LYS A 437 -20.52 6.87 -5.28
N LYS A 438 -19.40 6.37 -4.81
CA LYS A 438 -18.49 5.55 -5.61
C LYS A 438 -17.64 4.63 -4.73
N PRO A 439 -17.35 3.40 -5.19
CA PRO A 439 -16.45 2.51 -4.49
C PRO A 439 -15.01 2.83 -4.85
N THR A 440 -14.10 2.58 -3.92
CA THR A 440 -12.65 2.64 -4.12
C THR A 440 -12.04 1.31 -3.69
N PHE A 441 -11.15 0.73 -4.49
CA PHE A 441 -10.53 -0.54 -4.15
C PHE A 441 -9.23 -0.79 -4.90
N GLY A 442 -8.43 -1.67 -4.35
CA GLY A 442 -7.22 -2.18 -4.99
C GLY A 442 -6.27 -2.85 -4.02
N TYR A 443 -5.20 -3.36 -4.57
CA TYR A 443 -4.11 -3.97 -3.82
C TYR A 443 -2.94 -2.97 -3.76
N ILE A 444 -2.51 -2.62 -2.55
CA ILE A 444 -1.32 -1.81 -2.33
C ILE A 444 -0.17 -2.80 -2.06
N PRO A 445 0.96 -2.71 -2.79
CA PRO A 445 2.07 -3.64 -2.59
C PRO A 445 2.68 -3.43 -1.21
N GLY A 446 2.97 -4.53 -0.51
CA GLY A 446 3.82 -4.52 0.65
C GLY A 446 5.29 -4.32 0.28
N TYR A 447 6.15 -4.10 1.27
CA TYR A 447 7.58 -4.08 1.04
C TYR A 447 8.05 -5.46 0.57
N PHE A 448 8.72 -5.49 -0.58
CA PHE A 448 9.23 -6.71 -1.17
C PHE A 448 10.74 -6.77 -0.98
N HIS A 449 11.19 -7.76 -0.23
CA HIS A 449 12.60 -8.07 -0.07
C HIS A 449 12.90 -9.43 -0.69
N THR A 450 13.73 -9.46 -1.71
CA THR A 450 14.19 -10.71 -2.33
C THR A 450 15.33 -11.32 -1.52
N ARG A 451 15.61 -12.61 -1.74
CA ARG A 451 16.81 -13.27 -1.17
C ARG A 451 18.13 -12.62 -1.62
N SER A 452 18.12 -11.91 -2.75
CA SER A 452 19.27 -11.27 -3.38
C SER A 452 19.43 -9.78 -3.08
N GLY A 453 18.68 -9.22 -2.13
CA GLY A 453 18.74 -7.81 -1.78
C GLY A 453 17.48 -7.03 -2.12
N SER A 454 17.60 -5.70 -2.29
CA SER A 454 16.47 -4.85 -2.60
C SER A 454 15.87 -5.16 -3.97
N ARG A 455 14.54 -4.92 -4.09
CA ARG A 455 13.80 -5.15 -5.33
C ARG A 455 14.46 -4.43 -6.51
N ARG A 456 14.64 -5.14 -7.61
CA ARG A 456 15.11 -4.55 -8.89
C ARG A 456 13.96 -3.78 -9.53
N VAL A 457 14.24 -2.61 -10.07
CA VAL A 457 13.28 -1.78 -10.79
C VAL A 457 13.68 -1.56 -12.24
N GLY A 458 15.00 -1.60 -12.53
CA GLY A 458 15.57 -1.42 -13.86
C GLY A 458 15.93 -2.74 -14.53
N PHE A 459 15.51 -2.88 -15.76
CA PHE A 459 15.78 -3.99 -16.66
C PHE A 459 16.21 -3.40 -18.00
N GLU A 460 16.61 -4.22 -18.98
CA GLU A 460 16.96 -3.70 -20.30
C GLU A 460 15.81 -2.89 -20.89
N ARG A 461 15.98 -1.57 -21.05
CA ARG A 461 14.99 -0.64 -21.64
C ARG A 461 13.61 -0.62 -20.98
N ILE A 462 13.49 -1.17 -19.78
CA ILE A 462 12.25 -1.17 -18.99
C ILE A 462 12.57 -0.69 -17.56
N LEU A 463 11.80 0.27 -17.06
CA LEU A 463 11.90 0.78 -15.71
C LEU A 463 10.53 0.76 -15.03
N ALA A 464 10.42 0.05 -13.92
CA ALA A 464 9.21 0.07 -13.10
C ALA A 464 9.17 1.33 -12.22
N ILE A 465 7.99 1.96 -12.14
CA ILE A 465 7.71 3.13 -11.28
C ILE A 465 6.41 2.94 -10.48
N GLY A 466 6.22 3.73 -9.44
CA GLY A 466 5.04 3.64 -8.58
C GLY A 466 4.89 2.25 -7.95
N ASP A 467 3.66 1.74 -7.90
CA ASP A 467 3.34 0.45 -7.28
C ASP A 467 3.97 -0.76 -8.02
N ALA A 468 4.24 -0.64 -9.32
CA ALA A 468 4.97 -1.67 -10.06
C ALA A 468 6.41 -1.81 -9.55
N ALA A 469 7.04 -0.71 -9.16
CA ALA A 469 8.36 -0.70 -8.54
C ALA A 469 8.33 -1.24 -7.11
N SER A 470 7.26 -0.99 -6.36
CA SER A 470 7.09 -1.43 -4.95
C SER A 470 8.26 -1.02 -4.04
N LEU A 471 8.66 0.26 -4.13
CA LEU A 471 9.76 0.82 -3.33
C LEU A 471 9.28 1.68 -2.14
N GLN A 472 8.00 2.02 -2.08
CA GLN A 472 7.39 2.74 -0.97
C GLN A 472 6.95 1.80 0.14
N SER A 473 6.91 2.33 1.37
CA SER A 473 6.31 1.60 2.49
C SER A 473 4.78 1.68 2.40
N PRO A 474 4.05 0.57 2.57
CA PRO A 474 2.60 0.60 2.69
C PRO A 474 2.14 1.08 4.07
N LEU A 475 3.07 1.31 5.01
CA LEU A 475 2.77 1.55 6.43
C LEU A 475 1.83 2.75 6.66
N ILE A 476 1.89 3.76 5.78
CA ILE A 476 1.18 5.02 5.99
C ILE A 476 0.48 5.50 4.72
N PHE A 477 0.36 4.67 3.70
CA PHE A 477 -0.29 4.99 2.41
C PHE A 477 0.16 6.32 1.75
N THR A 478 1.40 6.75 2.01
CA THR A 478 2.00 7.96 1.43
C THR A 478 2.53 7.75 0.00
N GLY A 479 2.03 6.72 -0.71
CA GLY A 479 2.52 6.36 -2.04
C GLY A 479 2.44 7.50 -3.05
N PHE A 480 1.35 8.27 -3.06
CA PHE A 480 1.21 9.45 -3.91
C PHE A 480 2.19 10.57 -3.51
N GLY A 481 2.27 10.90 -2.23
CA GLY A 481 3.24 11.88 -1.72
C GLY A 481 4.69 11.47 -2.00
N THR A 482 5.00 10.18 -1.87
CA THR A 482 6.32 9.64 -2.22
C THR A 482 6.63 9.78 -3.71
N LEU A 483 5.66 9.52 -4.60
CA LEU A 483 5.83 9.74 -6.04
C LEU A 483 6.10 11.21 -6.34
N VAL A 484 5.30 12.12 -5.80
CA VAL A 484 5.45 13.57 -6.02
C VAL A 484 6.81 14.06 -5.52
N ARG A 485 7.24 13.65 -4.32
CA ARG A 485 8.57 14.00 -3.78
C ARG A 485 9.72 13.51 -4.67
N ASN A 486 9.59 12.32 -5.26
CA ASN A 486 10.62 11.75 -6.13
C ASN A 486 10.47 12.14 -7.60
N LEU A 487 9.44 12.91 -7.98
CA LEU A 487 9.22 13.34 -9.37
C LEU A 487 10.43 14.04 -9.97
N PRO A 488 11.08 15.03 -9.32
CA PRO A 488 12.29 15.67 -9.83
C PRO A 488 13.44 14.69 -10.01
N ARG A 489 13.64 13.80 -9.04
CA ARG A 489 14.68 12.76 -9.06
C ARG A 489 14.51 11.82 -10.23
N LEU A 490 13.33 11.21 -10.37
CA LEU A 490 13.03 10.26 -11.44
C LEU A 490 13.11 10.95 -12.80
N THR A 491 12.51 12.14 -12.96
CA THR A 491 12.56 12.89 -14.22
C THR A 491 14.00 13.20 -14.64
N THR A 492 14.82 13.70 -13.71
CA THR A 492 16.23 14.03 -14.00
C THR A 492 17.04 12.79 -14.38
N LEU A 493 16.91 11.69 -13.65
CA LEU A 493 17.69 10.48 -13.91
C LEU A 493 17.23 9.75 -15.17
N ILE A 494 15.92 9.72 -15.45
CA ILE A 494 15.38 9.13 -16.69
C ILE A 494 15.82 9.94 -17.90
N ASP A 495 15.71 11.27 -17.84
CA ASP A 495 16.18 12.17 -18.90
C ASP A 495 17.66 11.96 -19.17
N GLN A 496 18.50 11.95 -18.13
CA GLN A 496 19.93 11.70 -18.26
C GLN A 496 20.24 10.33 -18.86
N ALA A 497 19.56 9.26 -18.41
CA ALA A 497 19.73 7.90 -18.95
C ALA A 497 19.39 7.84 -20.44
N LEU A 498 18.31 8.50 -20.87
CA LEU A 498 17.90 8.59 -22.28
C LEU A 498 18.89 9.35 -23.13
N ARG A 499 19.35 10.53 -22.68
CA ARG A 499 20.32 11.34 -23.42
C ARG A 499 21.67 10.62 -23.57
N LEU A 500 22.09 9.90 -22.53
CA LEU A 500 23.36 9.19 -22.52
C LEU A 500 23.29 7.77 -23.11
N GLY A 501 22.10 7.29 -23.49
CA GLY A 501 21.91 5.91 -23.98
C GLY A 501 22.17 4.85 -22.92
N GLN A 502 22.13 5.20 -21.62
CA GLN A 502 22.36 4.26 -20.51
C GLN A 502 21.05 3.57 -20.12
N LEU A 503 20.56 2.70 -21.01
CA LEU A 503 19.26 2.04 -20.89
C LEU A 503 19.37 0.53 -20.60
N ASP A 504 20.56 0.05 -20.27
CA ASP A 504 20.78 -1.31 -19.77
C ASP A 504 20.22 -1.48 -18.33
N GLY A 505 19.99 -2.75 -17.95
CA GLY A 505 19.37 -3.06 -16.67
C GLY A 505 20.18 -2.61 -15.45
N ALA A 506 21.50 -2.54 -15.52
CA ALA A 506 22.34 -2.09 -14.40
C ALA A 506 22.24 -0.57 -14.21
N SER A 507 22.28 0.18 -15.31
CA SER A 507 22.11 1.63 -15.32
C SER A 507 20.72 2.05 -14.86
N LEU A 508 19.68 1.46 -15.43
CA LEU A 508 18.29 1.77 -15.04
C LEU A 508 17.96 1.36 -13.60
N ASN A 509 18.58 0.31 -13.07
CA ASN A 509 18.35 -0.07 -11.67
C ASN A 509 18.91 0.94 -10.64
N GLN A 510 19.68 1.93 -11.06
CA GLN A 510 20.11 3.07 -10.25
C GLN A 510 19.06 4.20 -10.23
N VAL A 511 18.12 4.21 -11.19
CA VAL A 511 17.02 5.17 -11.30
C VAL A 511 15.90 4.74 -10.36
N ARG A 512 15.99 5.10 -9.10
CA ARG A 512 15.10 4.59 -8.03
C ARG A 512 14.47 5.73 -7.24
N ALA A 513 13.20 5.56 -6.90
CA ALA A 513 12.47 6.44 -5.97
C ALA A 513 12.50 5.91 -4.52
N SER A 514 13.64 5.34 -4.10
CA SER A 514 13.77 4.72 -2.78
C SER A 514 14.02 5.77 -1.68
N GLN A 515 13.41 5.53 -0.52
CA GLN A 515 13.68 6.25 0.73
C GLN A 515 14.40 5.33 1.71
N ALA A 516 15.47 5.81 2.32
CA ALA A 516 16.32 4.98 3.15
C ALA A 516 15.60 4.39 4.38
N ASN A 517 14.70 5.17 5.01
CA ASN A 517 13.96 4.69 6.17
C ASN A 517 12.94 3.60 5.82
N VAL A 518 12.44 3.53 4.57
CA VAL A 518 11.55 2.44 4.13
C VAL A 518 12.24 1.09 4.27
N THR A 519 13.58 1.06 4.13
CA THR A 519 14.37 -0.17 4.33
C THR A 519 14.29 -0.72 5.76
N VAL A 520 13.87 0.07 6.73
CA VAL A 520 13.73 -0.36 8.14
C VAL A 520 12.30 -0.32 8.63
N THR A 521 11.42 0.53 8.07
CA THR A 521 10.03 0.65 8.49
C THR A 521 9.16 -0.54 8.02
N TRP A 522 9.59 -1.31 7.03
CA TRP A 522 8.86 -2.49 6.56
C TRP A 522 8.61 -3.53 7.67
N LEU A 523 9.46 -3.57 8.71
CA LEU A 523 9.27 -4.48 9.83
C LEU A 523 7.97 -4.19 10.59
N PHE A 524 7.53 -2.93 10.63
CA PHE A 524 6.22 -2.57 11.21
C PHE A 524 5.07 -3.17 10.41
N SER A 525 5.13 -3.07 9.08
CA SER A 525 4.13 -3.71 8.21
C SER A 525 4.09 -5.23 8.43
N ARG A 526 5.24 -5.86 8.67
CA ARG A 526 5.32 -7.28 9.07
C ARG A 526 4.68 -7.54 10.43
N GLY A 527 4.92 -6.68 11.39
CA GLY A 527 4.31 -6.77 12.72
C GLY A 527 2.79 -6.57 12.72
N MET A 528 2.23 -5.97 11.66
CA MET A 528 0.79 -5.79 11.48
C MET A 528 0.11 -6.96 10.78
N MET A 529 0.85 -7.97 10.34
CA MET A 529 0.34 -9.18 9.71
C MET A 529 0.27 -10.32 10.72
N VAL A 530 -0.81 -11.08 10.67
CA VAL A 530 -0.85 -12.36 11.37
C VAL A 530 0.02 -13.35 10.59
N PRO A 531 1.00 -14.01 11.21
CA PRO A 531 1.85 -14.97 10.51
C PRO A 531 1.03 -16.18 10.01
N PRO A 532 1.19 -16.59 8.73
CA PRO A 532 0.45 -17.72 8.19
C PRO A 532 0.64 -18.99 8.99
N GLY A 533 -0.46 -19.72 9.25
CA GLY A 533 -0.43 -20.97 10.00
C GLY A 533 -0.12 -20.82 11.49
N ARG A 534 -0.03 -19.60 12.00
CA ARG A 534 0.16 -19.32 13.42
C ARG A 534 -1.06 -18.60 13.98
N ARG A 535 -1.33 -18.88 15.24
CA ARG A 535 -2.31 -18.14 16.02
C ARG A 535 -1.60 -17.27 17.02
N ILE A 536 -2.04 -16.04 17.10
CA ILE A 536 -1.56 -15.04 18.04
C ILE A 536 -2.70 -14.62 18.96
N ALA A 537 -2.39 -14.11 20.12
CA ALA A 537 -3.40 -13.48 20.96
C ALA A 537 -4.01 -12.29 20.22
N PRO A 538 -5.35 -12.13 20.17
CA PRO A 538 -6.01 -11.12 19.35
C PRO A 538 -5.50 -9.70 19.55
N GLN A 539 -5.11 -9.32 20.76
CA GLN A 539 -4.58 -7.99 21.09
C GLN A 539 -3.08 -7.80 20.74
N ALA A 540 -2.36 -8.86 20.31
CA ALA A 540 -0.90 -8.81 20.22
C ALA A 540 -0.39 -7.72 19.25
N ILE A 541 -1.03 -7.56 18.09
CA ILE A 541 -0.66 -6.54 17.10
C ILE A 541 -0.94 -5.15 17.65
N ASN A 542 -2.15 -4.93 18.19
CA ASN A 542 -2.53 -3.65 18.77
C ASN A 542 -1.62 -3.25 19.95
N ALA A 543 -1.25 -4.20 20.80
CA ALA A 543 -0.34 -3.95 21.91
C ALA A 543 1.03 -3.46 21.43
N MET A 544 1.60 -4.14 20.43
CA MET A 544 2.88 -3.75 19.82
C MET A 544 2.81 -2.36 19.17
N LEU A 545 1.75 -2.10 18.40
CA LEU A 545 1.58 -0.82 17.69
C LEU A 545 1.39 0.33 18.68
N ASN A 546 0.58 0.16 19.72
CA ASN A 546 0.37 1.19 20.74
C ASN A 546 1.66 1.53 21.51
N VAL A 547 2.55 0.56 21.76
CA VAL A 547 3.86 0.87 22.36
C VAL A 547 4.65 1.82 21.47
N PHE A 548 4.76 1.54 20.16
CA PHE A 548 5.55 2.36 19.25
C PHE A 548 4.86 3.71 18.94
N PHE A 549 3.59 3.70 18.60
CA PHE A 549 2.83 4.92 18.32
C PHE A 549 2.68 5.79 19.58
N GLY A 550 2.69 5.20 20.77
CA GLY A 550 2.78 5.91 22.04
C GLY A 550 4.08 6.68 22.22
N VAL A 551 5.22 6.17 21.71
CA VAL A 551 6.48 6.92 21.67
C VAL A 551 6.38 8.11 20.71
N LEU A 552 5.74 7.93 19.54
CA LEU A 552 5.51 9.03 18.62
C LEU A 552 4.58 10.09 19.20
N ALA A 553 3.47 9.67 19.82
CA ALA A 553 2.45 10.56 20.38
C ALA A 553 2.93 11.37 21.60
N THR A 554 3.88 10.84 22.38
CA THR A 554 4.44 11.51 23.56
C THR A 554 5.80 12.14 23.32
N GLY A 555 6.34 11.99 22.11
CA GLY A 555 7.66 12.47 21.72
C GLY A 555 7.65 13.82 21.02
N ASP A 556 8.69 14.06 20.22
CA ASP A 556 8.83 15.25 19.41
C ASP A 556 7.90 15.18 18.17
N PRO A 557 6.94 16.10 18.00
CA PRO A 557 6.03 16.10 16.85
C PRO A 557 6.75 16.15 15.48
N ALA A 558 7.91 16.80 15.39
CA ALA A 558 8.69 16.85 14.16
C ALA A 558 9.26 15.47 13.76
N LYS A 559 9.62 14.65 14.74
CA LYS A 559 10.06 13.26 14.50
C LYS A 559 8.89 12.37 14.08
N ALA A 560 7.72 12.57 14.69
CA ALA A 560 6.50 11.87 14.30
C ALA A 560 6.10 12.22 12.86
N ASP A 561 6.07 13.51 12.50
CA ASP A 561 5.80 13.98 11.13
C ASP A 561 6.79 13.37 10.13
N ALA A 562 8.09 13.41 10.43
CA ALA A 562 9.12 12.83 9.57
C ALA A 562 8.98 11.31 9.41
N PHE A 563 8.60 10.60 10.48
CA PHE A 563 8.35 9.17 10.42
C PHE A 563 7.11 8.84 9.56
N MET A 564 6.03 9.58 9.77
CA MET A 564 4.77 9.37 9.05
C MET A 564 4.86 9.75 7.57
N LYS A 565 5.82 10.57 7.17
CA LYS A 565 6.12 10.93 5.76
C LYS A 565 7.27 10.12 5.14
N ASP A 566 7.65 9.00 5.71
CA ASP A 566 8.81 8.21 5.27
C ASP A 566 10.12 9.02 5.12
N ARG A 567 10.35 9.98 6.03
CA ARG A 567 11.49 10.91 6.00
C ARG A 567 12.33 10.88 7.28
N ALA A 568 12.04 9.94 8.19
CA ALA A 568 12.80 9.84 9.44
C ALA A 568 14.27 9.51 9.17
N GLY A 569 15.16 10.39 9.57
CA GLY A 569 16.61 10.14 9.50
C GLY A 569 17.05 9.09 10.53
N TRP A 570 18.26 8.57 10.37
CA TRP A 570 18.78 7.48 11.19
C TRP A 570 18.76 7.76 12.70
N LEU A 571 19.18 8.97 13.14
CA LEU A 571 19.16 9.34 14.56
C LEU A 571 17.72 9.39 15.12
N ALA A 572 16.78 9.95 14.36
CA ALA A 572 15.37 10.02 14.77
C ALA A 572 14.79 8.62 14.91
N PHE A 573 14.92 7.78 13.88
CA PHE A 573 14.43 6.40 13.89
C PHE A 573 15.04 5.59 15.03
N THR A 574 16.37 5.60 15.16
CA THR A 574 17.10 4.83 16.18
C THR A 574 16.71 5.27 17.59
N SER A 575 16.60 6.59 17.83
CA SER A 575 16.18 7.10 19.14
C SER A 575 14.76 6.65 19.51
N MET A 576 13.83 6.69 18.57
CA MET A 576 12.44 6.22 18.80
C MET A 576 12.40 4.72 19.08
N ALA A 577 13.14 3.92 18.30
CA ALA A 577 13.21 2.46 18.50
C ALA A 577 13.82 2.09 19.86
N LEU A 578 14.87 2.78 20.28
CA LEU A 578 15.49 2.58 21.61
C LEU A 578 14.56 2.98 22.75
N VAL A 579 13.84 4.11 22.64
CA VAL A 579 12.85 4.52 23.65
C VAL A 579 11.72 3.51 23.75
N ALA A 580 11.22 2.99 22.62
CA ALA A 580 10.19 1.96 22.60
C ALA A 580 10.69 0.65 23.28
N ALA A 581 11.88 0.20 22.94
CA ALA A 581 12.50 -0.98 23.54
C ALA A 581 12.77 -0.81 25.05
N TRP A 582 13.15 0.39 25.47
CA TRP A 582 13.37 0.71 26.89
C TRP A 582 12.05 0.72 27.67
N ARG A 583 11.00 1.35 27.15
CA ARG A 583 9.68 1.41 27.80
C ARG A 583 9.04 0.04 27.92
N THR A 584 9.17 -0.79 26.89
CA THR A 584 8.53 -2.12 26.83
C THR A 584 9.49 -3.14 26.24
N PRO A 585 10.43 -3.70 27.06
CA PRO A 585 11.41 -4.69 26.57
C PRO A 585 10.77 -5.94 25.93
N LYS A 586 9.58 -6.32 26.38
CA LYS A 586 8.78 -7.43 25.81
C LYS A 586 8.47 -7.23 24.32
N MET A 587 8.49 -5.99 23.82
CA MET A 587 8.25 -5.68 22.41
C MET A 587 9.24 -6.40 21.49
N LEU A 588 10.50 -6.57 21.90
CA LEU A 588 11.49 -7.30 21.11
C LEU A 588 11.12 -8.78 20.93
N LEU A 589 10.51 -9.40 21.95
CA LEU A 589 10.01 -10.77 21.87
C LEU A 589 8.79 -10.85 20.97
N TRP A 590 7.89 -9.87 21.01
CA TRP A 590 6.72 -9.82 20.13
C TRP A 590 7.12 -9.62 18.67
N ILE A 591 8.09 -8.75 18.38
CA ILE A 591 8.62 -8.58 17.02
C ILE A 591 9.21 -9.90 16.52
N LEU A 592 10.00 -10.60 17.35
CA LEU A 592 10.54 -11.91 17.00
C LEU A 592 9.42 -12.94 16.76
N ASP A 593 8.37 -12.90 17.57
CA ASP A 593 7.23 -13.80 17.45
C ASP A 593 6.40 -13.54 16.19
N LEU A 594 6.15 -12.28 15.85
CA LEU A 594 5.34 -11.88 14.70
C LEU A 594 6.13 -11.95 13.37
N ALA A 595 7.32 -11.41 13.32
CA ALA A 595 8.14 -11.37 12.10
C ALA A 595 8.94 -12.68 11.87
N GLY A 596 9.34 -13.33 12.94
CA GLY A 596 10.20 -14.52 12.90
C GLY A 596 11.69 -14.20 12.77
N PRO A 597 12.57 -15.20 13.00
CA PRO A 597 14.00 -14.97 13.04
C PRO A 597 14.60 -14.60 11.67
N VAL A 598 14.03 -15.10 10.59
CA VAL A 598 14.51 -14.83 9.22
C VAL A 598 14.26 -13.37 8.83
N ASP A 599 13.05 -12.86 9.06
CA ASP A 599 12.74 -11.46 8.75
C ASP A 599 13.47 -10.51 9.68
N LEU A 600 13.69 -10.89 10.94
CA LEU A 600 14.52 -10.10 11.86
C LEU A 600 15.99 -10.04 11.40
N ALA A 601 16.57 -11.15 10.94
CA ALA A 601 17.93 -11.15 10.39
C ALA A 601 18.04 -10.27 9.13
N ARG A 602 17.04 -10.33 8.23
CA ARG A 602 16.95 -9.45 7.05
C ARG A 602 16.85 -7.98 7.47
N TRP A 603 16.06 -7.69 8.49
CA TRP A 603 15.92 -6.35 9.00
C TRP A 603 17.24 -5.80 9.57
N LEU A 604 18.02 -6.61 10.25
CA LEU A 604 19.35 -6.18 10.71
C LEU A 604 20.27 -5.81 9.55
N VAL A 605 20.23 -6.55 8.44
CA VAL A 605 20.98 -6.17 7.22
C VAL A 605 20.46 -4.84 6.67
N SER A 606 19.14 -4.67 6.57
CA SER A 606 18.52 -3.41 6.13
C SER A 606 18.88 -2.23 7.05
N TYR A 607 18.96 -2.46 8.36
CA TYR A 607 19.38 -1.43 9.31
C TYR A 607 20.85 -1.04 9.13
N LEU A 608 21.73 -2.00 8.80
CA LEU A 608 23.11 -1.69 8.45
C LEU A 608 23.20 -0.90 7.14
N GLU A 609 22.41 -1.25 6.11
CA GLU A 609 22.33 -0.49 4.87
C GLU A 609 21.85 0.95 5.11
N PHE A 610 20.82 1.13 5.93
CA PHE A 610 20.34 2.44 6.36
C PHE A 610 21.42 3.25 7.10
N SER A 611 22.16 2.59 8.00
CA SER A 611 23.25 3.22 8.75
C SER A 611 24.39 3.66 7.82
N LEU A 612 24.78 2.80 6.88
CA LEU A 612 25.83 3.10 5.90
C LEU A 612 25.43 4.25 4.96
N LEU A 613 24.18 4.26 4.48
CA LEU A 613 23.69 5.34 3.63
C LEU A 613 23.63 6.66 4.41
N SER A 614 23.19 6.62 5.66
CA SER A 614 23.17 7.80 6.53
C SER A 614 24.59 8.33 6.82
N LEU A 615 25.57 7.45 7.03
CA LEU A 615 26.97 7.83 7.17
C LEU A 615 27.54 8.44 5.88
N ARG A 616 27.26 7.81 4.72
CA ARG A 616 27.63 8.37 3.41
C ARG A 616 27.03 9.77 3.22
N SER A 617 25.77 9.94 3.58
CA SER A 617 25.12 11.25 3.52
C SER A 617 25.83 12.27 4.42
N LEU A 618 26.15 11.92 5.66
CA LEU A 618 26.85 12.81 6.60
C LEU A 618 28.18 13.31 6.02
N VAL A 619 28.92 12.42 5.35
CA VAL A 619 30.26 12.73 4.81
C VAL A 619 30.19 13.43 3.44
N LEU A 620 29.26 13.02 2.56
CA LEU A 620 29.28 13.38 1.14
C LEU A 620 28.22 14.43 0.75
N ALA A 621 27.09 14.53 1.46
CA ALA A 621 25.96 15.35 1.02
C ALA A 621 26.28 16.86 0.97
N GLY A 622 27.27 17.32 1.73
CA GLY A 622 27.68 18.73 1.76
C GLY A 622 28.46 19.18 0.51
N TRP A 623 29.10 18.27 -0.20
CA TRP A 623 29.97 18.64 -1.32
C TRP A 623 29.82 17.80 -2.59
N LEU A 624 29.47 16.50 -2.50
CA LEU A 624 29.38 15.62 -3.66
C LEU A 624 28.33 16.08 -4.69
N PRO A 625 27.13 16.54 -4.31
CA PRO A 625 26.15 17.03 -5.28
C PRO A 625 26.65 18.22 -6.09
N GLN A 626 27.41 19.13 -5.46
CA GLN A 626 27.99 20.30 -6.14
C GLN A 626 29.13 19.89 -7.06
N LEU A 627 29.99 18.99 -6.61
CA LEU A 627 31.08 18.43 -7.41
C LEU A 627 30.54 17.67 -8.62
N GLU A 628 29.50 16.87 -8.43
CA GLU A 628 28.82 16.14 -9.51
C GLU A 628 28.30 17.11 -10.58
N LEU A 629 27.59 18.18 -10.17
CA LEU A 629 27.11 19.23 -11.09
C LEU A 629 28.26 19.90 -11.87
N ALA A 630 29.36 20.21 -11.20
CA ALA A 630 30.50 20.86 -11.83
C ALA A 630 31.23 19.94 -12.82
N LEU A 631 31.30 18.66 -12.53
CA LEU A 631 31.98 17.66 -13.37
C LEU A 631 31.06 17.01 -14.41
N ARG A 632 29.75 17.14 -14.28
CA ARG A 632 28.73 16.48 -15.10
C ARG A 632 29.03 16.58 -16.61
N PRO A 633 29.30 17.75 -17.22
CA PRO A 633 29.53 17.80 -18.67
C PRO A 633 30.74 16.99 -19.13
N ARG A 634 31.79 16.90 -18.32
CA ARG A 634 32.99 16.12 -18.61
C ARG A 634 32.75 14.61 -18.44
N LEU A 635 32.01 14.26 -17.38
CA LEU A 635 31.67 12.87 -17.09
C LEU A 635 30.72 12.31 -18.15
N GLU A 636 29.69 13.05 -18.53
CA GLU A 636 28.75 12.66 -19.58
C GLU A 636 29.44 12.41 -20.91
N ALA A 637 30.42 13.25 -21.28
CA ALA A 637 31.16 13.11 -22.53
C ALA A 637 32.12 11.90 -22.55
N ARG A 638 32.68 11.49 -21.40
CA ARG A 638 33.74 10.48 -21.34
C ARG A 638 33.38 9.18 -20.64
N TRP A 639 32.50 9.26 -19.63
CA TRP A 639 32.08 8.13 -18.79
C TRP A 639 30.59 8.24 -18.46
N PRO A 640 29.70 8.05 -19.43
CA PRO A 640 28.28 8.29 -19.28
C PRO A 640 27.64 7.45 -18.17
N ALA A 641 28.02 6.18 -18.02
CA ALA A 641 27.51 5.31 -16.95
C ALA A 641 27.95 5.82 -15.55
N LEU A 642 29.19 6.34 -15.43
CA LEU A 642 29.67 6.93 -14.17
C LEU A 642 28.94 8.22 -13.85
N ALA A 643 28.65 9.05 -14.86
CA ALA A 643 27.89 10.30 -14.71
C ALA A 643 26.50 10.01 -14.13
N LEU A 644 25.79 9.03 -14.70
CA LEU A 644 24.48 8.61 -14.20
C LEU A 644 24.58 8.06 -12.76
N ALA A 645 25.59 7.20 -12.49
CA ALA A 645 25.81 6.61 -11.17
C ALA A 645 26.09 7.67 -10.08
N LEU A 646 26.92 8.66 -10.38
CA LEU A 646 27.23 9.76 -9.43
C LEU A 646 26.02 10.65 -9.18
N ASN A 647 25.22 10.94 -10.22
CA ASN A 647 23.99 11.71 -10.04
C ASN A 647 22.95 10.92 -9.23
N ALA A 648 22.78 9.63 -9.49
CA ALA A 648 21.93 8.76 -8.69
C ALA A 648 22.37 8.71 -7.22
N LEU A 649 23.69 8.55 -6.97
CA LEU A 649 24.25 8.59 -5.62
C LEU A 649 24.01 9.94 -4.94
N ALA A 650 24.14 11.05 -5.66
CA ALA A 650 23.88 12.38 -5.13
C ALA A 650 22.42 12.51 -4.65
N PHE A 651 21.45 11.95 -5.41
CA PHE A 651 20.06 11.87 -4.98
C PHE A 651 19.84 10.90 -3.79
N ASP A 652 20.52 9.75 -3.77
CA ASP A 652 20.40 8.79 -2.67
C ASP A 652 20.82 9.38 -1.33
N ILE A 653 21.94 10.12 -1.30
CA ILE A 653 22.46 10.74 -0.06
C ILE A 653 21.76 12.04 0.34
N THR A 654 20.85 12.55 -0.47
CA THR A 654 20.04 13.75 -0.20
C THR A 654 18.56 13.43 -0.13
N ASP A 655 17.87 13.32 -1.25
CA ASP A 655 16.45 13.00 -1.34
C ASP A 655 16.13 11.64 -0.71
N GLY A 656 16.98 10.65 -0.94
CA GLY A 656 16.83 9.31 -0.41
C GLY A 656 16.86 9.19 1.11
N ILE A 657 17.41 10.18 1.81
CA ILE A 657 17.41 10.27 3.28
C ILE A 657 16.49 11.36 3.82
N GLY A 658 15.57 11.88 3.00
CA GLY A 658 14.59 12.88 3.39
C GLY A 658 15.11 14.33 3.42
N ARG A 659 16.26 14.62 2.81
CA ARG A 659 16.83 15.97 2.62
C ARG A 659 16.78 16.36 1.15
N PRO A 660 15.68 16.91 0.64
CA PRO A 660 15.46 17.05 -0.79
C PRO A 660 16.46 18.03 -1.42
N ARG A 661 17.15 17.58 -2.47
CA ARG A 661 18.09 18.33 -3.28
C ARG A 661 17.39 19.29 -4.24
N TRP A 662 16.14 19.04 -4.61
CA TRP A 662 15.41 19.84 -5.58
C TRP A 662 15.29 21.32 -5.20
N GLN A 663 15.40 21.66 -3.92
CA GLN A 663 15.44 23.06 -3.45
C GLN A 663 16.65 23.85 -3.99
N SER A 664 17.70 23.14 -4.43
CA SER A 664 18.91 23.72 -5.02
C SER A 664 19.04 23.52 -6.54
N LEU A 665 18.13 22.77 -7.16
CA LEU A 665 18.07 22.62 -8.62
C LEU A 665 17.28 23.79 -9.21
N ALA A 666 17.81 24.38 -10.30
CA ALA A 666 17.03 25.31 -11.11
C ALA A 666 15.73 24.64 -11.59
N PRO A 667 14.61 25.36 -11.74
CA PRO A 667 13.42 24.84 -12.38
C PRO A 667 13.82 24.10 -13.67
N LEU A 668 13.20 22.96 -13.96
CA LEU A 668 13.43 22.22 -15.21
C LEU A 668 13.27 23.24 -16.34
N ALA A 669 14.38 23.63 -16.96
CA ALA A 669 14.40 24.73 -17.92
C ALA A 669 13.45 24.39 -19.07
N ASN A 670 12.48 25.27 -19.29
CA ASN A 670 11.65 25.21 -20.48
C ASN A 670 12.61 25.42 -21.67
N PRO A 671 12.85 24.45 -22.56
CA PRO A 671 13.57 24.73 -23.79
C PRO A 671 12.73 25.76 -24.53
N GLY A 672 13.25 26.96 -24.70
CA GLY A 672 12.59 28.01 -25.47
C GLY A 672 12.11 27.47 -26.81
N PRO A 673 11.14 28.12 -27.46
CA PRO A 673 10.59 27.63 -28.72
C PRO A 673 11.75 27.36 -29.68
N VAL A 674 11.81 26.15 -30.18
CA VAL A 674 12.71 25.76 -31.26
C VAL A 674 12.30 26.64 -32.44
N ALA A 675 13.19 27.57 -32.84
CA ALA A 675 13.02 28.44 -33.97
C ALA A 675 13.01 27.64 -35.29
#